data_08abcaeada4deb6d3e6914c9ed1482fb
#
_entry.id   08abcaeada4deb6d3e6914c9ed1482fb
#
_cell.length_a   1.000
_cell.length_b   1.000
_cell.length_c   1.000
_cell.angle_alpha   90.00
_cell.angle_beta   90.00
_cell.angle_gamma   90.00
#
_symmetry.space_group_name_H-M   'P 1'
#
loop_
_entity.id
_entity.type
_entity.pdbx_description
1 polymer ?
#
loop_
_entity_poly.entity_id
_entity_poly.type
_entity_poly.pdbx_seq_one_letter_code
_entity_poly.pdbx_strand_id
1 'polypeptide(L)'
;MKKCMTRMVQRLVLGVGSLALVLAVQPAVAQIAATPPYLDTSLTPEQRAADLVHRMTLAEKATQMQNNSAAVTRLNVPAYQWWSEALHGVINEGVTEYPEPIGLAATFDAPGIHTMAAQIGIEGRIKHVQNVREGHTGIMGGLDFWSPNLNIFRDPRWGRGQETYGEDPFLTGRMGVAYVTGLQGDDPKYYLAIATPKHFAVHSGPEPTRHFADVDVSKHDEVDTYTPAFRAAVVEGKAGSVMCAYNAINGEPACANEFLLQDELRGKWGFKGYVVSDCDAVRDVAANHRYRPTQAQGAAISVIRGMDNECVTFTSRFGEPVESAYIDAVQQGYLPESTLDTSLIRLFTARIKLGMFDPPEMVPYTKIDEKELDSAEHRVQARKLANEAMVLLKNDGLLPLKPEIKRIAVIGPLADQTRPLIGNYAGQPTHIVSILDGLHAEFPTAAIKFVPGTQFLRTDGTPVPDSLLATPDGKPGLKVEYNEGMRRGPPVPGASTTPITSRVEPNVSLTDKNLPPEIAGRKTFGVQWSGFLTPTDSGDFILGIRAAGFARLTVGGKQVAMAFGGGGGEISSSVGRVHLEKGRKVALEIAYGSRDGKVHAELIWTKSSSAPSPEAIGAAKNADAVIAVVGITSQLEGEEMPVTEPGFLGGDRTSIDLPQPEEDLVEAVAATGKPLAVVLMNGSALAVNWINGHANAVLEAWYPGEEGGAAVAETLSGKNNPAGRLPVTFYTGIDQLPNFEDYGMANRTYRYFNGRPLYPFGYGLSYTTFSYSGLNIPTQAVSAGQPVGADVTVTNSGKVPGDEVVQAYLKFPDVKGAPKIALRGFQRIHLEPGTSQKVHFDLKPRDLSIVTEDGHPIIAQGDYTISIGGGQPDTGAPTVNGKFHIDGQVDLPE
;
A
#
# COMPACT_ATOMS: atom_id res chain seq x y z
N MET A 1 27.35 -56.66 52.12
CA MET A 1 27.40 -57.94 52.84
C MET A 1 26.94 -59.07 51.96
N LYS A 2 27.87 -59.82 51.56
CA LYS A 2 28.12 -61.25 51.71
C LYS A 2 26.97 -62.08 51.14
N LYS A 3 27.28 -62.82 50.17
CA LYS A 3 27.82 -64.18 49.95
C LYS A 3 26.65 -65.12 49.67
N CYS A 4 26.62 -66.12 48.95
CA CYS A 4 27.61 -66.99 48.32
C CYS A 4 26.85 -68.23 47.77
N MET A 5 27.30 -68.69 46.60
CA MET A 5 27.68 -70.12 46.33
C MET A 5 26.58 -71.18 46.57
N THR A 6 26.50 -72.37 45.90
CA THR A 6 27.37 -73.14 45.02
C THR A 6 26.65 -74.43 44.61
N ARG A 7 26.92 -75.00 43.34
CA ARG A 7 27.04 -76.43 42.94
C ARG A 7 25.88 -77.39 43.11
N MET A 8 25.59 -78.30 42.16
CA MET A 8 26.37 -79.42 41.59
C MET A 8 25.47 -80.17 40.56
N VAL A 9 25.89 -80.36 39.34
CA VAL A 9 26.29 -81.55 38.60
C VAL A 9 25.44 -82.84 38.85
N GLN A 10 24.89 -83.42 37.78
CA GLN A 10 25.22 -84.78 37.30
C GLN A 10 24.56 -85.12 35.96
N ARG A 11 25.34 -85.73 35.12
CA ARG A 11 25.17 -86.35 33.84
C ARG A 11 24.09 -87.41 33.71
N LEU A 12 23.44 -87.50 32.53
CA LEU A 12 23.42 -88.78 31.81
C LEU A 12 23.23 -88.56 30.32
N VAL A 13 23.85 -89.48 29.54
CA VAL A 13 24.11 -89.53 28.14
C VAL A 13 23.02 -90.35 27.43
N LEU A 14 22.87 -90.03 26.07
CA LEU A 14 22.51 -90.84 24.93
C LEU A 14 21.18 -90.45 24.21
N GLY A 15 21.34 -90.23 22.92
CA GLY A 15 20.29 -90.40 21.91
C GLY A 15 20.52 -89.51 20.69
N VAL A 16 21.21 -90.03 19.69
CA VAL A 16 21.44 -89.49 18.37
C VAL A 16 20.17 -89.27 17.60
N GLY A 17 19.96 -88.09 17.02
CA GLY A 17 18.93 -87.77 16.06
C GLY A 17 19.19 -86.47 15.36
N SER A 18 20.00 -86.48 14.27
CA SER A 18 20.28 -85.33 13.43
C SER A 18 19.04 -84.86 12.68
N LEU A 19 18.44 -83.79 13.09
CA LEU A 19 17.48 -83.00 12.24
C LEU A 19 18.10 -81.61 11.99
N ALA A 20 18.60 -81.40 10.77
CA ALA A 20 19.10 -80.12 10.31
C ALA A 20 17.93 -79.20 10.12
N LEU A 21 17.75 -78.23 11.03
CA LEU A 21 16.82 -77.06 10.87
C LEU A 21 17.53 -76.00 10.07
N VAL A 22 17.22 -75.93 8.76
CA VAL A 22 17.64 -74.83 7.92
C VAL A 22 16.80 -73.59 8.33
N LEU A 23 17.34 -72.70 9.15
CA LEU A 23 16.80 -71.34 9.36
C LEU A 23 17.00 -70.51 8.06
N ALA A 24 15.97 -70.46 7.27
CA ALA A 24 15.85 -69.50 6.20
C ALA A 24 15.78 -68.11 6.83
N VAL A 25 16.91 -67.41 6.88
CA VAL A 25 16.98 -65.96 7.11
C VAL A 25 16.39 -65.32 5.87
N GLN A 26 15.12 -64.97 5.90
CA GLN A 26 14.54 -64.08 4.90
C GLN A 26 15.21 -62.71 5.11
N PRO A 27 15.84 -62.12 4.09
CA PRO A 27 16.24 -60.74 4.18
C PRO A 27 14.98 -59.91 4.37
N ALA A 28 14.87 -59.17 5.46
CA ALA A 28 13.88 -58.11 5.61
C ALA A 28 14.19 -57.13 4.49
N VAL A 29 13.46 -57.24 3.37
CA VAL A 29 13.41 -56.18 2.37
C VAL A 29 12.80 -55.01 3.11
N ALA A 30 13.66 -54.04 3.48
CA ALA A 30 13.19 -52.75 3.95
C ALA A 30 12.26 -52.24 2.82
N GLN A 31 10.96 -52.24 3.09
CA GLN A 31 10.01 -51.56 2.23
C GLN A 31 10.46 -50.11 2.18
N ILE A 32 11.03 -49.71 1.05
CA ILE A 32 11.23 -48.29 0.76
C ILE A 32 9.84 -47.69 0.93
N ALA A 33 9.62 -46.91 1.98
CA ALA A 33 8.34 -46.25 2.20
C ALA A 33 8.09 -45.41 0.94
N ALA A 34 7.00 -45.69 0.23
CA ALA A 34 6.65 -44.96 -0.98
C ALA A 34 6.58 -43.47 -0.64
N THR A 35 7.20 -42.65 -1.46
CA THR A 35 7.15 -41.17 -1.33
C THR A 35 5.69 -40.75 -1.15
N PRO A 36 5.34 -40.00 -0.10
CA PRO A 36 3.97 -39.54 0.08
C PRO A 36 3.48 -38.77 -1.14
N PRO A 37 2.23 -38.92 -1.59
CA PRO A 37 1.70 -38.24 -2.77
C PRO A 37 1.86 -36.72 -2.75
N TYR A 38 1.81 -36.06 -1.58
CA TYR A 38 2.03 -34.61 -1.49
C TYR A 38 3.48 -34.18 -1.88
N LEU A 39 4.45 -35.07 -1.89
CA LEU A 39 5.83 -34.84 -2.34
C LEU A 39 6.07 -35.34 -3.78
N ASP A 40 5.09 -35.94 -4.43
CA ASP A 40 5.20 -36.41 -5.81
C ASP A 40 4.95 -35.26 -6.78
N THR A 41 6.03 -34.75 -7.39
CA THR A 41 5.99 -33.61 -8.32
C THR A 41 5.30 -33.90 -9.67
N SER A 42 4.94 -35.17 -9.94
CA SER A 42 4.17 -35.56 -11.14
C SER A 42 2.65 -35.36 -10.96
N LEU A 43 2.18 -35.22 -9.71
CA LEU A 43 0.77 -34.94 -9.41
C LEU A 43 0.48 -33.44 -9.48
N THR A 44 -0.80 -33.09 -9.71
CA THR A 44 -1.20 -31.68 -9.70
C THR A 44 -1.05 -31.05 -8.31
N PRO A 45 -0.84 -29.73 -8.20
CA PRO A 45 -0.78 -29.05 -6.91
C PRO A 45 -1.99 -29.34 -6.01
N GLU A 46 -3.21 -29.42 -6.59
CA GLU A 46 -4.45 -29.69 -5.88
C GLU A 46 -4.49 -31.14 -5.33
N GLN A 47 -4.05 -32.14 -6.10
CA GLN A 47 -3.96 -33.54 -5.66
C GLN A 47 -2.96 -33.68 -4.50
N ARG A 48 -1.82 -33.00 -4.60
CA ARG A 48 -0.79 -32.97 -3.56
C ARG A 48 -1.29 -32.30 -2.28
N ALA A 49 -1.95 -31.14 -2.41
CA ALA A 49 -2.55 -30.44 -1.29
C ALA A 49 -3.62 -31.26 -0.59
N ALA A 50 -4.49 -31.95 -1.35
CA ALA A 50 -5.53 -32.82 -0.79
C ALA A 50 -4.95 -33.99 0.04
N ASP A 51 -3.90 -34.66 -0.46
CA ASP A 51 -3.22 -35.74 0.31
C ASP A 51 -2.58 -35.17 1.59
N LEU A 52 -1.93 -34.02 1.52
CA LEU A 52 -1.31 -33.38 2.69
C LEU A 52 -2.34 -33.03 3.77
N VAL A 53 -3.46 -32.37 3.37
CA VAL A 53 -4.54 -31.96 4.29
C VAL A 53 -5.20 -33.17 4.95
N HIS A 54 -5.44 -34.26 4.17
CA HIS A 54 -6.01 -35.48 4.69
C HIS A 54 -5.15 -36.12 5.81
N ARG A 55 -3.85 -35.86 5.82
CA ARG A 55 -2.92 -36.37 6.85
C ARG A 55 -2.90 -35.53 8.12
N MET A 56 -3.48 -34.32 8.11
CA MET A 56 -3.48 -33.42 9.27
C MET A 56 -4.57 -33.75 10.27
N THR A 57 -4.27 -33.59 11.56
CA THR A 57 -5.27 -33.58 12.62
C THR A 57 -6.03 -32.26 12.63
N LEU A 58 -7.22 -32.22 13.25
CA LEU A 58 -8.01 -30.99 13.39
C LEU A 58 -7.20 -29.85 14.03
N ALA A 59 -6.42 -30.14 15.06
CA ALA A 59 -5.57 -29.14 15.71
C ALA A 59 -4.49 -28.59 14.76
N GLU A 60 -3.85 -29.43 13.95
CA GLU A 60 -2.89 -28.98 12.94
C GLU A 60 -3.56 -28.18 11.84
N LYS A 61 -4.74 -28.59 11.37
CA LYS A 61 -5.56 -27.87 10.40
C LYS A 61 -5.88 -26.44 10.88
N ALA A 62 -6.33 -26.31 12.12
CA ALA A 62 -6.69 -25.03 12.71
C ALA A 62 -5.50 -24.05 12.76
N THR A 63 -4.27 -24.52 13.03
CA THR A 63 -3.07 -23.67 13.01
C THR A 63 -2.68 -23.16 11.63
N GLN A 64 -3.21 -23.74 10.54
CA GLN A 64 -2.94 -23.31 9.16
C GLN A 64 -3.95 -22.27 8.65
N MET A 65 -5.02 -22.00 9.40
CA MET A 65 -6.09 -21.06 9.01
C MET A 65 -5.74 -19.59 9.26
N GLN A 66 -4.56 -19.30 9.76
CA GLN A 66 -4.12 -17.95 10.13
C GLN A 66 -2.86 -17.53 9.36
N ASN A 67 -2.65 -16.21 9.26
CA ASN A 67 -1.49 -15.65 8.56
C ASN A 67 -0.15 -16.16 9.09
N ASN A 68 -0.04 -16.47 10.38
CA ASN A 68 1.15 -17.07 11.00
C ASN A 68 0.96 -18.59 11.16
N SER A 69 1.01 -19.32 10.05
CA SER A 69 0.82 -20.77 10.03
C SER A 69 1.97 -21.50 10.71
N ALA A 70 1.66 -22.30 11.72
CA ALA A 70 2.64 -23.07 12.47
C ALA A 70 3.25 -24.23 11.66
N ALA A 71 4.47 -24.66 12.02
CA ALA A 71 5.08 -25.84 11.40
C ALA A 71 4.33 -27.13 11.79
N VAL A 72 4.13 -28.04 10.82
CA VAL A 72 3.66 -29.41 11.08
C VAL A 72 4.83 -30.37 10.87
N THR A 73 5.69 -30.46 11.90
CA THR A 73 7.02 -31.13 11.81
C THR A 73 6.92 -32.58 11.35
N ARG A 74 5.91 -33.36 11.81
CA ARG A 74 5.75 -34.77 11.44
C ARG A 74 5.45 -34.97 9.93
N LEU A 75 5.00 -33.94 9.24
CA LEU A 75 4.72 -33.90 7.80
C LEU A 75 5.74 -33.06 7.02
N ASN A 76 6.83 -32.61 7.65
CA ASN A 76 7.83 -31.73 7.05
C ASN A 76 7.23 -30.46 6.44
N VAL A 77 6.13 -29.95 7.01
CA VAL A 77 5.55 -28.66 6.62
C VAL A 77 6.23 -27.57 7.43
N PRO A 78 6.97 -26.64 6.82
CA PRO A 78 7.57 -25.51 7.53
C PRO A 78 6.52 -24.51 7.99
N ALA A 79 6.82 -23.76 9.04
CA ALA A 79 6.06 -22.57 9.40
C ALA A 79 6.05 -21.60 8.22
N TYR A 80 4.96 -20.83 8.08
CA TYR A 80 4.84 -19.88 6.99
C TYR A 80 4.07 -18.64 7.41
N GLN A 81 4.56 -17.48 7.01
CA GLN A 81 3.88 -16.21 7.20
C GLN A 81 3.29 -15.72 5.87
N TRP A 82 1.96 -15.55 5.85
CA TRP A 82 1.22 -15.10 4.66
C TRP A 82 1.24 -13.59 4.48
N TRP A 83 1.56 -12.83 5.54
CA TRP A 83 1.53 -11.37 5.50
C TRP A 83 2.84 -10.79 4.99
N SER A 84 2.84 -10.36 3.75
CA SER A 84 3.87 -9.49 3.16
C SER A 84 3.21 -8.39 2.34
N GLU A 85 3.87 -7.23 2.21
CA GLU A 85 3.35 -6.06 1.53
C GLU A 85 4.31 -5.56 0.46
N ALA A 86 3.77 -5.09 -0.68
CA ALA A 86 4.56 -4.57 -1.77
C ALA A 86 3.73 -3.68 -2.72
N LEU A 87 3.06 -2.63 -2.22
CA LEU A 87 2.21 -1.77 -3.07
C LEU A 87 2.99 -1.13 -4.22
N HIS A 88 4.19 -0.62 -3.94
CA HIS A 88 5.07 0.03 -4.91
C HIS A 88 6.56 -0.23 -4.66
N GLY A 89 6.88 -1.22 -3.87
CA GLY A 89 8.17 -1.76 -3.46
C GLY A 89 7.95 -2.78 -2.37
N VAL A 90 8.87 -3.70 -2.12
CA VAL A 90 8.76 -4.68 -1.02
C VAL A 90 8.98 -3.96 0.31
N ILE A 91 8.09 -4.12 1.29
CA ILE A 91 8.37 -3.59 2.64
C ILE A 91 9.53 -4.37 3.28
N ASN A 92 10.73 -3.97 2.94
CA ASN A 92 11.98 -4.54 3.46
C ASN A 92 13.12 -3.50 3.30
N GLU A 93 14.34 -3.84 3.76
CA GLU A 93 15.54 -3.01 3.61
C GLU A 93 16.27 -3.31 2.29
N GLY A 94 16.90 -2.30 1.68
CA GLY A 94 17.72 -2.45 0.48
C GLY A 94 16.93 -2.98 -0.71
N VAL A 95 15.82 -2.36 -0.99
CA VAL A 95 14.88 -2.65 -2.07
C VAL A 95 14.61 -1.38 -2.86
N THR A 96 14.02 -1.51 -4.05
CA THR A 96 13.64 -0.36 -4.88
C THR A 96 12.26 0.16 -4.50
N GLU A 97 12.12 1.49 -4.39
CA GLU A 97 10.84 2.16 -4.14
C GLU A 97 10.39 3.00 -5.34
N TYR A 98 9.30 2.58 -5.93
CA TYR A 98 8.63 3.25 -7.05
C TYR A 98 7.68 4.34 -6.54
N PRO A 99 7.11 5.19 -7.44
CA PRO A 99 6.04 6.09 -7.05
C PRO A 99 4.88 5.36 -6.38
N GLU A 100 4.21 6.03 -5.45
CA GLU A 100 2.97 5.56 -4.83
C GLU A 100 1.91 5.23 -5.89
N PRO A 101 1.00 4.25 -5.69
CA PRO A 101 0.03 3.81 -6.70
C PRO A 101 -0.78 4.93 -7.36
N ILE A 102 -1.14 5.98 -6.64
CA ILE A 102 -1.83 7.14 -7.25
C ILE A 102 -0.95 7.85 -8.30
N GLY A 103 0.35 7.99 -8.04
CA GLY A 103 1.32 8.50 -9.01
C GLY A 103 1.55 7.51 -10.16
N LEU A 104 1.60 6.20 -9.87
CA LEU A 104 1.68 5.17 -10.90
C LEU A 104 0.45 5.19 -11.83
N ALA A 105 -0.74 5.44 -11.30
CA ALA A 105 -1.95 5.60 -12.10
C ALA A 105 -1.87 6.81 -13.05
N ALA A 106 -1.23 7.91 -12.60
CA ALA A 106 -1.03 9.10 -13.43
C ALA A 106 -0.14 8.86 -14.66
N THR A 107 0.65 7.78 -14.68
CA THR A 107 1.47 7.40 -15.85
C THR A 107 0.63 6.93 -17.03
N PHE A 108 -0.53 6.32 -16.82
CA PHE A 108 -1.30 5.60 -17.84
C PHE A 108 -0.43 4.63 -18.65
N ASP A 109 0.57 4.01 -18.01
CA ASP A 109 1.52 3.05 -18.60
C ASP A 109 1.39 1.65 -17.98
N ALA A 110 0.37 0.88 -18.37
CA ALA A 110 0.18 -0.48 -17.89
C ALA A 110 1.39 -1.41 -18.17
N PRO A 111 2.08 -1.35 -19.32
CA PRO A 111 3.34 -2.07 -19.52
C PRO A 111 4.44 -1.71 -18.52
N GLY A 112 4.58 -0.44 -18.18
CA GLY A 112 5.52 0.03 -17.14
C GLY A 112 5.20 -0.53 -15.77
N ILE A 113 3.91 -0.59 -15.40
CA ILE A 113 3.45 -1.22 -14.16
C ILE A 113 3.75 -2.72 -14.13
N HIS A 114 3.56 -3.42 -15.25
CA HIS A 114 3.91 -4.85 -15.35
C HIS A 114 5.41 -5.08 -15.10
N THR A 115 6.27 -4.28 -15.72
CA THR A 115 7.72 -4.36 -15.54
C THR A 115 8.11 -4.10 -14.08
N MET A 116 7.57 -3.05 -13.47
CA MET A 116 7.76 -2.72 -12.05
C MET A 116 7.34 -3.89 -11.15
N ALA A 117 6.15 -4.43 -11.34
CA ALA A 117 5.64 -5.53 -10.52
C ALA A 117 6.49 -6.81 -10.64
N ALA A 118 7.05 -7.09 -11.84
CA ALA A 118 7.99 -8.19 -12.04
C ALA A 118 9.30 -7.96 -11.25
N GLN A 119 9.83 -6.75 -11.24
CA GLN A 119 11.01 -6.36 -10.46
C GLN A 119 10.74 -6.48 -8.96
N ILE A 120 9.57 -6.02 -8.48
CA ILE A 120 9.12 -6.21 -7.09
C ILE A 120 9.06 -7.71 -6.74
N GLY A 121 8.51 -8.54 -7.61
CA GLY A 121 8.45 -10.00 -7.40
C GLY A 121 9.84 -10.64 -7.28
N ILE A 122 10.80 -10.20 -8.09
CA ILE A 122 12.22 -10.61 -8.03
C ILE A 122 12.83 -10.25 -6.68
N GLU A 123 12.70 -8.99 -6.25
CA GLU A 123 13.23 -8.52 -4.96
C GLU A 123 12.56 -9.25 -3.79
N GLY A 124 11.24 -9.46 -3.86
CA GLY A 124 10.49 -10.24 -2.88
C GLY A 124 10.98 -11.68 -2.74
N ARG A 125 11.31 -12.33 -3.87
CA ARG A 125 11.91 -13.68 -3.87
C ARG A 125 13.28 -13.72 -3.20
N ILE A 126 14.14 -12.77 -3.50
CA ILE A 126 15.46 -12.67 -2.90
C ILE A 126 15.33 -12.47 -1.39
N LYS A 127 14.47 -11.55 -0.95
CA LYS A 127 14.22 -11.29 0.48
C LYS A 127 13.68 -12.52 1.20
N HIS A 128 12.74 -13.23 0.60
CA HIS A 128 12.24 -14.49 1.15
C HIS A 128 13.37 -15.53 1.35
N VAL A 129 14.22 -15.73 0.33
CA VAL A 129 15.35 -16.68 0.41
C VAL A 129 16.34 -16.27 1.50
N GLN A 130 16.65 -14.97 1.62
CA GLN A 130 17.49 -14.43 2.69
C GLN A 130 16.86 -14.69 4.07
N ASN A 131 15.58 -14.36 4.25
CA ASN A 131 14.84 -14.56 5.50
C ASN A 131 14.82 -16.04 5.93
N VAL A 132 14.56 -16.94 4.98
CA VAL A 132 14.56 -18.41 5.27
C VAL A 132 15.94 -18.88 5.69
N ARG A 133 17.01 -18.43 5.01
CA ARG A 133 18.40 -18.77 5.34
C ARG A 133 18.80 -18.30 6.74
N GLU A 134 18.28 -17.14 7.17
CA GLU A 134 18.56 -16.54 8.47
C GLU A 134 17.61 -17.00 9.58
N GLY A 135 16.59 -17.79 9.24
CA GLY A 135 15.56 -18.26 10.18
C GLY A 135 14.52 -17.21 10.54
N HIS A 136 14.41 -16.15 9.76
CA HIS A 136 13.43 -15.08 9.91
C HIS A 136 12.16 -15.43 9.13
N THR A 137 11.20 -16.12 9.77
CA THR A 137 9.93 -16.52 9.14
C THR A 137 8.73 -15.70 9.64
N GLY A 138 8.99 -14.49 10.12
CA GLY A 138 7.96 -13.57 10.64
C GLY A 138 7.25 -12.77 9.55
N ILE A 139 6.46 -11.78 9.97
CA ILE A 139 5.77 -10.81 9.10
C ILE A 139 6.78 -10.19 8.12
N MET A 140 6.37 -9.98 6.87
CA MET A 140 7.18 -9.54 5.72
C MET A 140 8.23 -10.57 5.25
N GLY A 141 8.11 -11.82 5.69
CA GLY A 141 9.03 -12.90 5.28
C GLY A 141 8.47 -13.88 4.24
N GLY A 142 7.18 -13.77 3.90
CA GLY A 142 6.49 -14.64 2.94
C GLY A 142 6.62 -14.19 1.48
N LEU A 143 5.87 -14.88 0.61
CA LEU A 143 5.80 -14.61 -0.84
C LEU A 143 4.38 -14.28 -1.29
N ASP A 144 3.49 -14.05 -0.34
CA ASP A 144 2.13 -13.60 -0.59
C ASP A 144 2.08 -12.12 -0.27
N PHE A 145 2.02 -11.28 -1.32
CA PHE A 145 2.01 -9.84 -1.19
C PHE A 145 0.57 -9.34 -1.25
N TRP A 146 0.15 -8.64 -0.20
CA TRP A 146 -1.21 -8.09 -0.09
C TRP A 146 -1.34 -6.81 -0.89
N SER A 147 -1.22 -6.99 -2.19
CA SER A 147 -1.18 -5.97 -3.24
C SER A 147 -1.73 -6.53 -4.54
N PRO A 148 -2.29 -5.70 -5.43
CA PRO A 148 -2.48 -4.26 -5.38
C PRO A 148 -3.74 -3.84 -4.60
N ASN A 149 -3.84 -2.55 -4.19
CA ASN A 149 -5.08 -1.97 -3.71
C ASN A 149 -5.93 -1.50 -4.89
N LEU A 150 -7.05 -2.20 -5.15
CA LEU A 150 -7.97 -1.94 -6.26
C LEU A 150 -9.26 -1.23 -5.84
N ASN A 151 -9.32 -0.70 -4.62
CA ASN A 151 -10.44 0.11 -4.19
C ASN A 151 -10.52 1.40 -5.02
N ILE A 152 -11.74 1.85 -5.30
CA ILE A 152 -11.97 3.07 -6.06
C ILE A 152 -11.85 4.28 -5.13
N PHE A 153 -10.99 5.23 -5.51
CA PHE A 153 -10.81 6.49 -4.79
C PHE A 153 -11.99 7.43 -5.03
N ARG A 154 -13.17 7.05 -4.50
CA ARG A 154 -14.44 7.76 -4.72
C ARG A 154 -14.50 9.15 -4.09
N ASP A 155 -13.67 9.41 -3.07
CA ASP A 155 -13.72 10.62 -2.26
C ASP A 155 -12.31 11.05 -1.82
N PRO A 156 -11.86 12.27 -2.14
CA PRO A 156 -10.51 12.74 -1.83
C PRO A 156 -10.23 12.88 -0.33
N ARG A 157 -11.23 12.71 0.55
CA ARG A 157 -11.03 12.71 2.01
C ARG A 157 -10.43 11.41 2.52
N TRP A 158 -10.53 10.32 1.78
CA TRP A 158 -10.01 9.03 2.21
C TRP A 158 -8.47 9.00 2.21
N GLY A 159 -7.86 8.83 3.40
CA GLY A 159 -6.41 8.90 3.57
C GLY A 159 -5.62 7.78 2.90
N ARG A 160 -6.24 6.60 2.68
CA ARG A 160 -5.64 5.49 1.92
C ARG A 160 -5.85 5.60 0.41
N GLY A 161 -6.45 6.68 -0.07
CA GLY A 161 -6.60 6.92 -1.50
C GLY A 161 -5.26 6.91 -2.27
N GLN A 162 -4.16 7.33 -1.63
CA GLN A 162 -2.80 7.27 -2.19
C GLN A 162 -2.38 5.86 -2.62
N GLU A 163 -2.88 4.82 -1.93
CA GLU A 163 -2.59 3.41 -2.20
C GLU A 163 -3.29 2.86 -3.45
N THR A 164 -4.16 3.63 -4.09
CA THR A 164 -5.05 3.18 -5.17
C THR A 164 -4.66 3.73 -6.54
N TYR A 165 -5.20 3.11 -7.58
CA TYR A 165 -5.04 3.59 -8.96
C TYR A 165 -6.12 4.60 -9.38
N GLY A 166 -6.69 5.35 -8.44
CA GLY A 166 -7.58 6.46 -8.69
C GLY A 166 -9.07 6.13 -8.69
N GLU A 167 -9.85 7.01 -9.33
CA GLU A 167 -11.32 7.00 -9.25
C GLU A 167 -12.01 6.22 -10.37
N ASP A 168 -11.26 5.82 -11.41
CA ASP A 168 -11.83 5.16 -12.59
C ASP A 168 -11.67 3.64 -12.56
N PRO A 169 -12.76 2.86 -12.64
CA PRO A 169 -12.70 1.39 -12.56
C PRO A 169 -12.01 0.74 -13.77
N PHE A 170 -12.00 1.38 -14.94
CA PHE A 170 -11.29 0.84 -16.11
C PHE A 170 -9.78 1.02 -15.97
N LEU A 171 -9.32 2.22 -15.64
CA LEU A 171 -7.90 2.50 -15.38
C LEU A 171 -7.37 1.59 -14.27
N THR A 172 -8.07 1.56 -13.11
CA THR A 172 -7.72 0.70 -11.97
C THR A 172 -7.64 -0.78 -12.37
N GLY A 173 -8.60 -1.25 -13.18
CA GLY A 173 -8.61 -2.62 -13.70
C GLY A 173 -7.41 -2.93 -14.60
N ARG A 174 -7.03 -2.02 -15.51
CA ARG A 174 -5.87 -2.24 -16.41
C ARG A 174 -4.56 -2.23 -15.64
N MET A 175 -4.38 -1.29 -14.70
CA MET A 175 -3.20 -1.25 -13.83
C MET A 175 -3.14 -2.48 -12.91
N GLY A 176 -4.28 -2.90 -12.34
CA GLY A 176 -4.38 -4.10 -11.51
C GLY A 176 -4.01 -5.39 -12.26
N VAL A 177 -4.47 -5.57 -13.51
CA VAL A 177 -4.07 -6.72 -14.35
C VAL A 177 -2.57 -6.71 -14.61
N ALA A 178 -2.00 -5.56 -14.96
CA ALA A 178 -0.57 -5.41 -15.22
C ALA A 178 0.26 -5.74 -13.95
N TYR A 179 -0.16 -5.23 -12.79
CA TYR A 179 0.49 -5.51 -11.52
C TYR A 179 0.45 -7.00 -11.16
N VAL A 180 -0.74 -7.60 -11.20
CA VAL A 180 -0.94 -9.02 -10.84
C VAL A 180 -0.09 -9.95 -11.74
N THR A 181 -0.13 -9.72 -13.05
CA THR A 181 0.62 -10.57 -13.99
C THR A 181 2.12 -10.40 -13.85
N GLY A 182 2.62 -9.17 -13.65
CA GLY A 182 4.04 -8.92 -13.41
C GLY A 182 4.54 -9.58 -12.13
N LEU A 183 3.83 -9.36 -11.00
CA LEU A 183 4.24 -9.90 -9.70
C LEU A 183 4.24 -11.43 -9.65
N GLN A 184 3.28 -12.07 -10.32
CA GLN A 184 3.15 -13.53 -10.31
C GLN A 184 4.13 -14.24 -11.26
N GLY A 185 4.71 -13.52 -12.25
CA GLY A 185 5.66 -14.04 -13.22
C GLY A 185 5.01 -14.95 -14.27
N ASP A 186 5.83 -15.39 -15.24
CA ASP A 186 5.36 -16.07 -16.45
C ASP A 186 5.57 -17.59 -16.44
N ASP A 187 6.13 -18.18 -15.36
CA ASP A 187 6.35 -19.63 -15.33
C ASP A 187 5.01 -20.38 -15.25
N PRO A 188 4.75 -21.37 -16.12
CA PRO A 188 3.46 -22.05 -16.20
C PRO A 188 3.15 -22.92 -14.98
N LYS A 189 4.16 -23.28 -14.17
CA LYS A 189 4.02 -24.17 -13.00
C LYS A 189 4.16 -23.43 -11.67
N TYR A 190 5.06 -22.45 -11.61
CA TYR A 190 5.42 -21.80 -10.36
C TYR A 190 5.13 -20.31 -10.38
N TYR A 191 4.58 -19.80 -9.29
CA TYR A 191 4.49 -18.36 -9.06
C TYR A 191 5.87 -17.80 -8.67
N LEU A 192 6.21 -16.62 -9.20
CA LEU A 192 7.29 -15.80 -8.67
C LEU A 192 6.94 -15.32 -7.26
N ALA A 193 5.76 -14.74 -7.09
CA ALA A 193 5.10 -14.39 -5.85
C ALA A 193 3.58 -14.46 -6.06
N ILE A 194 2.77 -14.30 -5.01
CA ILE A 194 1.31 -14.27 -5.13
C ILE A 194 0.83 -12.84 -4.93
N ALA A 195 0.03 -12.34 -5.88
CA ALA A 195 -0.67 -11.08 -5.77
C ALA A 195 -2.02 -11.28 -5.07
N THR A 196 -2.35 -10.36 -4.16
CA THR A 196 -3.60 -10.36 -3.39
C THR A 196 -4.31 -9.03 -3.56
N PRO A 197 -5.09 -8.83 -4.63
CA PRO A 197 -5.96 -7.66 -4.77
C PRO A 197 -6.80 -7.39 -3.53
N LYS A 198 -6.79 -6.12 -3.06
CA LYS A 198 -7.45 -5.71 -1.81
C LYS A 198 -8.18 -4.38 -1.98
N HIS A 199 -9.16 -4.07 -1.17
CA HIS A 199 -9.89 -4.86 -0.18
C HIS A 199 -11.27 -5.17 -0.76
N PHE A 200 -11.61 -6.44 -0.93
CA PHE A 200 -12.82 -6.89 -1.63
C PHE A 200 -13.99 -6.96 -0.66
N ALA A 201 -14.97 -6.07 -0.72
CA ALA A 201 -15.14 -4.99 -1.67
C ALA A 201 -15.77 -3.77 -0.99
N VAL A 202 -16.04 -2.72 -1.79
CA VAL A 202 -16.76 -1.50 -1.35
C VAL A 202 -16.11 -0.89 -0.10
N HIS A 203 -14.78 -0.70 -0.15
CA HIS A 203 -13.98 -0.14 0.93
C HIS A 203 -13.26 1.12 0.44
N SER A 204 -13.59 2.28 0.98
CA SER A 204 -12.92 3.57 0.67
C SER A 204 -13.23 4.66 1.71
N GLY A 205 -13.00 4.32 2.98
CA GLY A 205 -13.15 5.20 4.14
C GLY A 205 -14.61 5.48 4.56
N PRO A 206 -14.84 6.14 5.67
CA PRO A 206 -13.85 6.69 6.61
C PRO A 206 -13.06 5.66 7.41
N GLU A 207 -11.77 5.92 7.62
CA GLU A 207 -10.88 5.04 8.38
C GLU A 207 -11.33 4.79 9.84
N PRO A 208 -11.76 5.80 10.61
CA PRO A 208 -12.17 5.59 12.00
C PRO A 208 -13.37 4.64 12.18
N THR A 209 -14.13 4.36 11.13
CA THR A 209 -15.35 3.51 11.20
C THR A 209 -15.18 2.15 10.56
N ARG A 210 -14.07 1.86 9.90
CA ARG A 210 -13.90 0.72 9.01
C ARG A 210 -14.22 -0.65 9.64
N HIS A 211 -13.91 -0.84 10.93
CA HIS A 211 -14.14 -2.10 11.65
C HIS A 211 -15.60 -2.39 12.02
N PHE A 212 -16.51 -1.41 11.90
CA PHE A 212 -17.91 -1.56 12.26
C PHE A 212 -18.87 -0.92 11.27
N ALA A 213 -18.36 -0.29 10.21
CA ALA A 213 -19.20 0.29 9.16
C ALA A 213 -20.03 -0.78 8.46
N ASP A 214 -21.31 -0.52 8.30
CA ASP A 214 -22.22 -1.24 7.41
C ASP A 214 -22.55 -0.31 6.24
N VAL A 215 -21.97 -0.60 5.10
CA VAL A 215 -22.04 0.25 3.91
C VAL A 215 -23.31 -0.06 3.14
N ASP A 216 -24.19 0.93 3.00
CA ASP A 216 -25.35 0.85 2.13
C ASP A 216 -24.97 1.25 0.70
N VAL A 217 -25.08 0.33 -0.24
CA VAL A 217 -24.73 0.52 -1.65
C VAL A 217 -25.71 -0.16 -2.57
N SER A 218 -26.08 0.53 -3.67
CA SER A 218 -26.95 -0.05 -4.69
C SER A 218 -26.22 -1.18 -5.46
N LYS A 219 -26.97 -2.16 -5.97
CA LYS A 219 -26.38 -3.18 -6.86
C LYS A 219 -25.77 -2.57 -8.12
N HIS A 220 -26.36 -1.49 -8.62
CA HIS A 220 -25.78 -0.72 -9.71
C HIS A 220 -24.37 -0.23 -9.37
N ASP A 221 -24.21 0.52 -8.28
CA ASP A 221 -22.91 1.12 -7.90
C ASP A 221 -21.89 0.04 -7.56
N GLU A 222 -22.31 -1.05 -6.90
CA GLU A 222 -21.45 -2.19 -6.58
C GLU A 222 -20.83 -2.81 -7.84
N VAL A 223 -21.66 -3.10 -8.87
CA VAL A 223 -21.24 -3.78 -10.11
C VAL A 223 -20.63 -2.80 -11.13
N ASP A 224 -21.08 -1.54 -11.18
CA ASP A 224 -20.58 -0.55 -12.13
C ASP A 224 -19.24 0.06 -11.71
N THR A 225 -19.02 0.22 -10.40
CA THR A 225 -17.90 1.02 -9.90
C THR A 225 -16.96 0.21 -9.00
N TYR A 226 -17.46 -0.49 -7.97
CA TYR A 226 -16.61 -1.05 -6.92
C TYR A 226 -15.99 -2.40 -7.25
N THR A 227 -16.62 -3.24 -8.08
CA THR A 227 -16.13 -4.61 -8.35
C THR A 227 -15.42 -4.82 -9.69
N PRO A 228 -15.53 -3.95 -10.73
CA PRO A 228 -14.93 -4.23 -12.05
C PRO A 228 -13.42 -4.42 -12.05
N ALA A 229 -12.68 -3.66 -11.23
CA ALA A 229 -11.23 -3.78 -11.13
C ALA A 229 -10.81 -5.14 -10.53
N PHE A 230 -11.51 -5.61 -9.51
CA PHE A 230 -11.29 -6.94 -8.92
C PHE A 230 -11.62 -8.05 -9.93
N ARG A 231 -12.73 -7.91 -10.66
CA ARG A 231 -13.07 -8.85 -11.72
C ARG A 231 -11.96 -8.94 -12.76
N ALA A 232 -11.44 -7.81 -13.22
CA ALA A 232 -10.33 -7.78 -14.17
C ALA A 232 -9.08 -8.50 -13.61
N ALA A 233 -8.69 -8.20 -12.37
CA ALA A 233 -7.55 -8.83 -11.72
C ALA A 233 -7.71 -10.36 -11.57
N VAL A 234 -8.93 -10.84 -11.31
CA VAL A 234 -9.23 -12.27 -11.18
C VAL A 234 -9.35 -12.95 -12.55
N VAL A 235 -10.15 -12.40 -13.45
CA VAL A 235 -10.50 -13.06 -14.72
C VAL A 235 -9.38 -12.94 -15.75
N GLU A 236 -8.76 -11.77 -15.85
CA GLU A 236 -7.70 -11.49 -16.82
C GLU A 236 -6.31 -11.67 -16.18
N GLY A 237 -6.09 -11.08 -14.97
CA GLY A 237 -4.82 -11.16 -14.25
C GLY A 237 -4.55 -12.51 -13.58
N LYS A 238 -5.57 -13.38 -13.40
CA LYS A 238 -5.43 -14.68 -12.73
C LYS A 238 -4.83 -14.57 -11.34
N ALA A 239 -5.27 -13.59 -10.56
CA ALA A 239 -4.81 -13.39 -9.18
C ALA A 239 -4.84 -14.69 -8.37
N GLY A 240 -3.76 -14.97 -7.63
CA GLY A 240 -3.62 -16.18 -6.81
C GLY A 240 -4.35 -16.08 -5.48
N SER A 241 -4.63 -14.86 -5.02
CA SER A 241 -5.35 -14.55 -3.79
C SER A 241 -6.26 -13.32 -3.98
N VAL A 242 -7.19 -13.10 -3.04
CA VAL A 242 -8.00 -11.89 -2.89
C VAL A 242 -8.20 -11.64 -1.40
N MET A 243 -8.18 -10.38 -0.95
CA MET A 243 -8.41 -10.03 0.46
C MET A 243 -9.81 -9.46 0.64
N CYS A 244 -10.63 -10.06 1.53
CA CYS A 244 -11.92 -9.50 1.91
C CYS A 244 -11.76 -8.35 2.92
N ALA A 245 -12.62 -7.32 2.78
CA ALA A 245 -12.53 -6.06 3.50
C ALA A 245 -13.03 -6.12 4.96
N TYR A 246 -12.79 -5.05 5.72
CA TYR A 246 -13.26 -4.89 7.11
C TYR A 246 -14.77 -4.69 7.23
N ASN A 247 -15.34 -3.86 6.36
CA ASN A 247 -16.71 -3.37 6.47
C ASN A 247 -17.76 -4.45 6.17
N ALA A 248 -18.96 -4.25 6.69
CA ALA A 248 -20.14 -4.91 6.17
C ALA A 248 -20.68 -4.17 4.94
N ILE A 249 -21.43 -4.87 4.10
CA ILE A 249 -22.09 -4.35 2.90
C ILE A 249 -23.54 -4.82 2.95
N ASN A 250 -24.48 -3.88 3.02
CA ASN A 250 -25.91 -4.17 3.06
C ASN A 250 -26.29 -5.21 4.14
N GLY A 251 -25.68 -5.11 5.33
CA GLY A 251 -25.91 -5.97 6.48
C GLY A 251 -25.04 -7.23 6.59
N GLU A 252 -24.19 -7.53 5.61
CA GLU A 252 -23.31 -8.71 5.64
C GLU A 252 -21.82 -8.30 5.67
N PRO A 253 -21.03 -8.72 6.71
CA PRO A 253 -19.59 -8.47 6.73
C PRO A 253 -18.90 -9.02 5.47
N ALA A 254 -18.01 -8.25 4.85
CA ALA A 254 -17.39 -8.62 3.56
C ALA A 254 -16.74 -10.02 3.60
N CYS A 255 -16.06 -10.38 4.71
CA CYS A 255 -15.47 -11.70 4.90
C CYS A 255 -16.48 -12.84 5.17
N ALA A 256 -17.77 -12.54 5.28
CA ALA A 256 -18.87 -13.49 5.43
C ALA A 256 -20.02 -13.24 4.44
N ASN A 257 -19.76 -12.48 3.37
CA ASN A 257 -20.75 -12.07 2.37
C ASN A 257 -20.86 -13.14 1.28
N GLU A 258 -22.05 -13.74 1.16
CA GLU A 258 -22.31 -14.81 0.18
C GLU A 258 -22.24 -14.30 -1.25
N PHE A 259 -22.89 -13.17 -1.52
CA PHE A 259 -22.92 -12.59 -2.85
C PHE A 259 -21.50 -12.34 -3.37
N LEU A 260 -20.64 -11.67 -2.56
CA LEU A 260 -19.28 -11.36 -2.98
C LEU A 260 -18.42 -12.61 -3.19
N LEU A 261 -18.36 -13.49 -2.15
CA LEU A 261 -17.36 -14.54 -2.11
C LEU A 261 -17.78 -15.82 -2.86
N GLN A 262 -19.09 -16.16 -2.87
CA GLN A 262 -19.58 -17.34 -3.54
C GLN A 262 -20.15 -17.02 -4.93
N ASP A 263 -21.11 -16.07 -5.02
CA ASP A 263 -21.81 -15.85 -6.27
C ASP A 263 -20.91 -15.16 -7.30
N GLU A 264 -20.28 -14.03 -6.95
CA GLU A 264 -19.41 -13.27 -7.85
C GLU A 264 -18.04 -13.96 -8.00
N LEU A 265 -17.24 -13.97 -6.90
CA LEU A 265 -15.84 -14.34 -6.97
C LEU A 265 -15.63 -15.78 -7.45
N ARG A 266 -16.27 -16.76 -6.77
CA ARG A 266 -16.07 -18.19 -7.10
C ARG A 266 -17.01 -18.70 -8.20
N GLY A 267 -18.25 -18.23 -8.21
CA GLY A 267 -19.27 -18.63 -9.16
C GLY A 267 -19.05 -18.00 -10.54
N LYS A 268 -19.29 -16.69 -10.67
CA LYS A 268 -19.29 -15.99 -11.96
C LYS A 268 -17.89 -15.75 -12.51
N TRP A 269 -16.93 -15.36 -11.68
CA TRP A 269 -15.55 -15.08 -12.12
C TRP A 269 -14.67 -16.34 -12.13
N GLY A 270 -15.13 -17.43 -11.52
CA GLY A 270 -14.45 -18.72 -11.53
C GLY A 270 -13.12 -18.75 -10.75
N PHE A 271 -12.96 -17.92 -9.73
CA PHE A 271 -11.77 -17.81 -8.90
C PHE A 271 -11.37 -19.14 -8.27
N LYS A 272 -10.12 -19.55 -8.43
CA LYS A 272 -9.57 -20.81 -7.92
C LYS A 272 -8.53 -20.63 -6.80
N GLY A 273 -8.12 -19.39 -6.56
CA GLY A 273 -7.18 -19.06 -5.49
C GLY A 273 -7.81 -19.09 -4.08
N TYR A 274 -7.10 -18.58 -3.12
CA TYR A 274 -7.57 -18.46 -1.73
C TYR A 274 -8.02 -17.02 -1.42
N VAL A 275 -8.91 -16.89 -0.43
CA VAL A 275 -9.33 -15.62 0.13
C VAL A 275 -8.71 -15.44 1.50
N VAL A 276 -7.92 -14.38 1.70
CA VAL A 276 -7.44 -13.95 3.00
C VAL A 276 -8.36 -12.86 3.56
N SER A 277 -8.56 -12.81 4.87
CA SER A 277 -9.23 -11.67 5.50
C SER A 277 -8.27 -10.50 5.68
N ASP A 278 -8.78 -9.28 5.69
CA ASP A 278 -8.05 -8.18 6.31
C ASP A 278 -7.85 -8.45 7.81
N CYS A 279 -6.87 -7.76 8.44
CA CYS A 279 -6.43 -8.13 9.77
C CYS A 279 -7.50 -7.87 10.83
N ASP A 280 -7.86 -8.92 11.57
CA ASP A 280 -8.95 -8.96 12.55
C ASP A 280 -10.38 -8.88 11.96
N ALA A 281 -10.58 -8.83 10.62
CA ALA A 281 -11.91 -8.71 10.00
C ALA A 281 -12.82 -9.93 10.27
N VAL A 282 -12.28 -11.14 10.43
CA VAL A 282 -13.08 -12.31 10.83
C VAL A 282 -13.56 -12.19 12.26
N ARG A 283 -12.74 -11.62 13.15
CA ARG A 283 -13.16 -11.33 14.53
C ARG A 283 -14.25 -10.27 14.59
N ASP A 284 -14.19 -9.29 13.69
CA ASP A 284 -15.20 -8.22 13.59
C ASP A 284 -16.59 -8.75 13.25
N VAL A 285 -16.69 -9.91 12.56
CA VAL A 285 -17.98 -10.56 12.27
C VAL A 285 -18.80 -10.78 13.55
N ALA A 286 -18.17 -11.17 14.64
CA ALA A 286 -18.85 -11.35 15.93
C ALA A 286 -18.70 -10.13 16.85
N ALA A 287 -17.51 -9.52 16.94
CA ALA A 287 -17.20 -8.50 17.92
C ALA A 287 -17.81 -7.13 17.57
N ASN A 288 -17.64 -6.67 16.35
CA ASN A 288 -17.99 -5.32 15.91
C ASN A 288 -19.27 -5.29 15.09
N HIS A 289 -19.40 -6.13 14.06
CA HIS A 289 -20.62 -6.24 13.26
C HIS A 289 -21.77 -6.98 13.98
N ARG A 290 -21.45 -7.80 14.99
CA ARG A 290 -22.44 -8.59 15.73
C ARG A 290 -23.31 -9.48 14.83
N TYR A 291 -22.76 -9.86 13.68
CA TYR A 291 -23.46 -10.69 12.69
C TYR A 291 -23.63 -12.14 13.19
N ARG A 292 -22.73 -12.59 14.07
CA ARG A 292 -22.83 -13.88 14.78
C ARG A 292 -22.54 -13.69 16.27
N PRO A 293 -23.16 -14.51 17.17
CA PRO A 293 -23.02 -14.34 18.62
C PRO A 293 -21.63 -14.64 19.19
N THR A 294 -20.86 -15.55 18.58
CA THR A 294 -19.56 -16.00 19.09
C THR A 294 -18.49 -15.99 18.03
N GLN A 295 -17.20 -15.95 18.44
CA GLN A 295 -16.06 -16.04 17.53
C GLN A 295 -16.05 -17.33 16.69
N ALA A 296 -16.38 -18.48 17.33
CA ALA A 296 -16.49 -19.74 16.63
C ALA A 296 -17.54 -19.72 15.51
N GLN A 297 -18.70 -19.07 15.74
CA GLN A 297 -19.73 -18.91 14.72
C GLN A 297 -19.34 -17.88 13.66
N GLY A 298 -18.60 -16.81 14.04
CA GLY A 298 -18.03 -15.84 13.11
C GLY A 298 -17.02 -16.49 12.16
N ALA A 299 -16.05 -17.21 12.69
CA ALA A 299 -15.08 -17.97 11.92
C ALA A 299 -15.76 -19.02 11.01
N ALA A 300 -16.73 -19.76 11.54
CA ALA A 300 -17.47 -20.76 10.78
C ALA A 300 -18.18 -20.17 9.56
N ILE A 301 -18.93 -19.08 9.73
CA ILE A 301 -19.67 -18.47 8.61
C ILE A 301 -18.72 -17.86 7.57
N SER A 302 -17.59 -17.28 7.98
CA SER A 302 -16.59 -16.77 7.06
C SER A 302 -16.00 -17.87 6.18
N VAL A 303 -15.62 -19.02 6.77
CA VAL A 303 -15.11 -20.19 5.99
C VAL A 303 -16.19 -20.77 5.09
N ILE A 304 -17.41 -20.93 5.56
CA ILE A 304 -18.55 -21.45 4.76
C ILE A 304 -18.80 -20.53 3.57
N ARG A 305 -18.68 -19.22 3.73
CA ARG A 305 -18.88 -18.24 2.65
C ARG A 305 -17.66 -18.09 1.75
N GLY A 306 -16.52 -18.71 2.06
CA GLY A 306 -15.38 -18.83 1.13
C GLY A 306 -14.09 -18.11 1.51
N MET A 307 -13.98 -17.54 2.72
CA MET A 307 -12.73 -17.11 3.32
C MET A 307 -11.87 -18.35 3.66
N ASP A 308 -10.57 -18.29 3.41
CA ASP A 308 -9.66 -19.42 3.55
C ASP A 308 -8.51 -19.18 4.56
N ASN A 309 -8.12 -17.92 4.79
CA ASN A 309 -7.03 -17.56 5.70
C ASN A 309 -7.39 -16.31 6.50
N GLU A 310 -7.24 -16.34 7.82
CA GLU A 310 -7.51 -15.21 8.69
C GLU A 310 -6.23 -14.44 8.99
N CYS A 311 -6.20 -13.14 8.72
CA CYS A 311 -5.17 -12.28 9.28
C CYS A 311 -5.51 -11.89 10.71
N VAL A 312 -4.50 -12.01 11.58
CA VAL A 312 -4.57 -11.59 12.98
C VAL A 312 -3.39 -10.69 13.29
N THR A 313 -3.67 -9.48 13.72
CA THR A 313 -2.62 -8.53 14.08
C THR A 313 -1.88 -8.95 15.35
N PHE A 314 -2.61 -9.41 16.37
CA PHE A 314 -2.04 -9.83 17.65
C PHE A 314 -2.81 -11.04 18.18
N THR A 315 -2.10 -12.11 18.50
CA THR A 315 -2.65 -13.36 19.02
C THR A 315 -3.42 -13.23 20.34
N SER A 316 -3.37 -12.07 20.99
CA SER A 316 -3.91 -11.86 22.35
C SER A 316 -4.85 -10.65 22.49
N ARG A 317 -5.31 -10.01 21.40
CA ARG A 317 -6.18 -8.82 21.53
C ARG A 317 -7.49 -9.12 22.27
N PHE A 318 -7.94 -10.38 22.25
CA PHE A 318 -9.14 -10.88 22.95
C PHE A 318 -8.87 -12.07 23.91
N GLY A 319 -7.61 -12.38 24.17
CA GLY A 319 -7.22 -13.34 25.22
C GLY A 319 -7.22 -14.82 24.84
N GLU A 320 -7.70 -15.19 23.63
CA GLU A 320 -7.76 -16.58 23.19
C GLU A 320 -6.98 -16.79 21.88
N PRO A 321 -6.32 -17.97 21.71
CA PRO A 321 -5.67 -18.32 20.44
C PRO A 321 -6.69 -18.41 19.29
N VAL A 322 -6.31 -17.95 18.09
CA VAL A 322 -7.18 -17.96 16.89
C VAL A 322 -7.64 -19.38 16.53
N GLU A 323 -6.72 -20.34 16.60
CA GLU A 323 -7.00 -21.75 16.30
C GLU A 323 -8.12 -22.34 17.18
N SER A 324 -8.35 -21.83 18.39
CA SER A 324 -9.43 -22.32 19.25
C SER A 324 -10.81 -22.05 18.64
N ALA A 325 -11.00 -20.91 17.96
CA ALA A 325 -12.27 -20.60 17.30
C ALA A 325 -12.63 -21.62 16.20
N TYR A 326 -11.64 -22.07 15.42
CA TYR A 326 -11.86 -23.10 14.38
C TYR A 326 -12.10 -24.49 14.96
N ILE A 327 -11.34 -24.87 16.01
CA ILE A 327 -11.54 -26.13 16.71
C ILE A 327 -12.96 -26.19 17.31
N ASP A 328 -13.35 -25.14 18.02
CA ASP A 328 -14.69 -25.02 18.63
C ASP A 328 -15.79 -25.01 17.55
N ALA A 329 -15.58 -24.34 16.43
CA ALA A 329 -16.55 -24.30 15.33
C ALA A 329 -16.82 -25.71 14.78
N VAL A 330 -15.79 -26.54 14.61
CA VAL A 330 -15.93 -27.92 14.13
C VAL A 330 -16.56 -28.81 15.21
N GLN A 331 -16.06 -28.74 16.47
CA GLN A 331 -16.54 -29.59 17.56
C GLN A 331 -17.99 -29.31 17.97
N GLN A 332 -18.43 -28.05 17.83
CA GLN A 332 -19.82 -27.63 18.09
C GLN A 332 -20.75 -27.82 16.89
N GLY A 333 -20.20 -28.27 15.74
CA GLY A 333 -20.98 -28.54 14.51
C GLY A 333 -21.40 -27.29 13.73
N TYR A 334 -20.79 -26.12 13.99
CA TYR A 334 -21.03 -24.91 13.19
C TYR A 334 -20.29 -24.96 11.85
N LEU A 335 -19.14 -25.64 11.78
CA LEU A 335 -18.31 -25.78 10.59
C LEU A 335 -18.07 -27.26 10.28
N PRO A 336 -18.48 -27.79 9.12
CA PRO A 336 -18.06 -29.11 8.67
C PRO A 336 -16.55 -29.17 8.47
N GLU A 337 -15.85 -30.17 9.01
CA GLU A 337 -14.40 -30.33 8.81
C GLU A 337 -14.03 -30.42 7.32
N SER A 338 -14.90 -31.00 6.48
CA SER A 338 -14.69 -31.06 5.03
C SER A 338 -14.68 -29.67 4.35
N THR A 339 -15.37 -28.68 4.93
CA THR A 339 -15.31 -27.29 4.43
C THR A 339 -13.99 -26.64 4.82
N LEU A 340 -13.51 -26.90 6.04
CA LEU A 340 -12.18 -26.50 6.49
C LEU A 340 -11.08 -27.12 5.59
N ASP A 341 -11.21 -28.41 5.26
CA ASP A 341 -10.30 -29.11 4.34
C ASP A 341 -10.25 -28.44 2.96
N THR A 342 -11.38 -27.99 2.45
CA THR A 342 -11.48 -27.30 1.15
C THR A 342 -10.65 -26.00 1.17
N SER A 343 -10.75 -25.21 2.23
CA SER A 343 -9.95 -23.98 2.39
C SER A 343 -8.45 -24.28 2.48
N LEU A 344 -8.07 -25.29 3.28
CA LEU A 344 -6.68 -25.72 3.42
C LEU A 344 -6.10 -26.25 2.11
N ILE A 345 -6.88 -26.97 1.29
CA ILE A 345 -6.43 -27.42 -0.03
C ILE A 345 -6.06 -26.23 -0.91
N ARG A 346 -6.82 -25.13 -0.88
CA ARG A 346 -6.49 -23.89 -1.63
C ARG A 346 -5.19 -23.27 -1.13
N LEU A 347 -5.02 -23.16 0.17
CA LEU A 347 -3.82 -22.61 0.79
C LEU A 347 -2.58 -23.45 0.46
N PHE A 348 -2.64 -24.76 0.61
CA PHE A 348 -1.50 -25.63 0.26
C PHE A 348 -1.25 -25.71 -1.23
N THR A 349 -2.28 -25.59 -2.07
CA THR A 349 -2.11 -25.45 -3.53
C THR A 349 -1.27 -24.21 -3.86
N ALA A 350 -1.54 -23.07 -3.20
CA ALA A 350 -0.74 -21.85 -3.36
C ALA A 350 0.72 -22.07 -2.93
N ARG A 351 0.97 -22.65 -1.75
CA ARG A 351 2.34 -22.97 -1.28
C ARG A 351 3.09 -23.94 -2.19
N ILE A 352 2.41 -24.91 -2.78
CA ILE A 352 3.01 -25.83 -3.76
C ILE A 352 3.37 -25.08 -5.05
N LYS A 353 2.50 -24.21 -5.53
CA LYS A 353 2.79 -23.34 -6.69
C LYS A 353 3.91 -22.33 -6.43
N LEU A 354 4.16 -21.94 -5.19
CA LEU A 354 5.35 -21.17 -4.80
C LEU A 354 6.64 -22.01 -4.79
N GLY A 355 6.53 -23.35 -4.99
CA GLY A 355 7.67 -24.25 -5.05
C GLY A 355 8.15 -24.75 -3.69
N MET A 356 7.41 -24.52 -2.59
CA MET A 356 7.87 -24.80 -1.23
C MET A 356 8.01 -26.29 -0.89
N PHE A 357 7.42 -27.17 -1.70
CA PHE A 357 7.43 -28.62 -1.51
C PHE A 357 8.15 -29.37 -2.63
N ASP A 358 8.82 -28.62 -3.51
CA ASP A 358 9.55 -29.16 -4.64
C ASP A 358 11.06 -29.01 -4.43
N PRO A 359 11.90 -29.88 -5.05
CA PRO A 359 13.34 -29.70 -5.04
C PRO A 359 13.73 -28.31 -5.57
N PRO A 360 14.63 -27.56 -4.91
CA PRO A 360 14.95 -26.20 -5.30
C PRO A 360 15.43 -26.06 -6.74
N GLU A 361 16.09 -27.07 -7.29
CA GLU A 361 16.56 -27.09 -8.68
C GLU A 361 15.43 -27.11 -9.72
N MET A 362 14.22 -27.51 -9.34
CA MET A 362 13.02 -27.50 -10.19
C MET A 362 12.33 -26.12 -10.19
N VAL A 363 12.56 -25.28 -9.20
CA VAL A 363 11.94 -23.98 -9.05
C VAL A 363 12.84 -22.91 -9.67
N PRO A 364 12.47 -22.29 -10.81
CA PRO A 364 13.36 -21.36 -11.51
C PRO A 364 13.75 -20.16 -10.65
N TYR A 365 12.85 -19.71 -9.81
CA TYR A 365 13.01 -18.53 -8.98
C TYR A 365 13.94 -18.68 -7.76
N THR A 366 14.46 -19.88 -7.49
CA THR A 366 15.52 -20.10 -6.47
C THR A 366 16.92 -19.70 -6.96
N LYS A 367 17.08 -19.37 -8.24
CA LYS A 367 18.36 -19.05 -8.89
C LYS A 367 18.53 -17.56 -9.18
N ILE A 368 17.63 -16.70 -8.69
CA ILE A 368 17.71 -15.25 -8.86
C ILE A 368 18.96 -14.73 -8.12
N ASP A 369 19.79 -13.92 -8.79
CA ASP A 369 21.00 -13.34 -8.21
C ASP A 369 20.62 -12.23 -7.20
N GLU A 370 21.21 -12.23 -6.03
CA GLU A 370 21.00 -11.18 -5.01
C GLU A 370 21.41 -9.76 -5.49
N LYS A 371 22.17 -9.66 -6.59
CA LYS A 371 22.54 -8.36 -7.22
C LYS A 371 21.36 -7.65 -7.87
N GLU A 372 20.24 -8.35 -8.07
CA GLU A 372 19.01 -7.72 -8.56
C GLU A 372 18.33 -6.83 -7.52
N LEU A 373 18.70 -6.94 -6.21
CA LEU A 373 18.16 -6.03 -5.18
C LEU A 373 18.64 -4.60 -5.43
N ASP A 374 17.69 -3.66 -5.47
CA ASP A 374 17.92 -2.23 -5.64
C ASP A 374 18.96 -1.96 -6.77
N SER A 375 18.79 -2.72 -7.87
CA SER A 375 19.74 -2.72 -8.98
C SER A 375 19.66 -1.42 -9.79
N ALA A 376 20.71 -1.13 -10.57
CA ALA A 376 20.71 0.03 -11.46
C ALA A 376 19.54 -0.02 -12.48
N GLU A 377 19.16 -1.22 -12.93
CA GLU A 377 18.03 -1.41 -13.86
C GLU A 377 16.69 -1.07 -13.18
N HIS A 378 16.51 -1.51 -11.94
CA HIS A 378 15.32 -1.19 -11.15
C HIS A 378 15.19 0.33 -10.92
N ARG A 379 16.29 1.01 -10.57
CA ARG A 379 16.32 2.48 -10.41
C ARG A 379 16.00 3.24 -11.70
N VAL A 380 16.47 2.72 -12.87
CA VAL A 380 16.10 3.29 -14.18
C VAL A 380 14.58 3.19 -14.39
N GLN A 381 13.97 2.07 -14.04
CA GLN A 381 12.51 1.91 -14.12
C GLN A 381 11.78 2.83 -13.12
N ALA A 382 12.28 2.95 -11.87
CA ALA A 382 11.72 3.87 -10.88
C ALA A 382 11.78 5.33 -11.38
N ARG A 383 12.92 5.75 -11.96
CA ARG A 383 13.05 7.09 -12.57
C ARG A 383 12.10 7.29 -13.75
N LYS A 384 11.97 6.28 -14.64
CA LYS A 384 11.04 6.35 -15.77
C LYS A 384 9.61 6.58 -15.27
N LEU A 385 9.13 5.76 -14.33
CA LEU A 385 7.78 5.88 -13.80
C LEU A 385 7.57 7.19 -13.03
N ALA A 386 8.57 7.66 -12.28
CA ALA A 386 8.53 8.96 -11.62
C ALA A 386 8.39 10.12 -12.63
N ASN A 387 9.15 10.10 -13.72
CA ASN A 387 9.04 11.08 -14.80
C ASN A 387 7.66 11.04 -15.49
N GLU A 388 7.13 9.85 -15.75
CA GLU A 388 5.83 9.65 -16.38
C GLU A 388 4.65 10.05 -15.48
N ALA A 389 4.84 10.01 -14.15
CA ALA A 389 3.83 10.40 -13.17
C ALA A 389 3.65 11.92 -13.03
N MET A 390 4.62 12.74 -13.46
CA MET A 390 4.57 14.20 -13.32
C MET A 390 3.43 14.80 -14.13
N VAL A 391 2.48 15.49 -13.45
CA VAL A 391 1.33 16.13 -14.10
C VAL A 391 1.49 17.65 -14.05
N LEU A 392 1.66 18.27 -15.20
CA LEU A 392 1.69 19.73 -15.30
C LEU A 392 0.25 20.27 -15.30
N LEU A 393 -0.14 20.94 -14.22
CA LEU A 393 -1.51 21.44 -14.04
C LEU A 393 -1.71 22.84 -14.62
N LYS A 394 -0.66 23.69 -14.55
CA LYS A 394 -0.65 25.05 -15.07
C LYS A 394 0.73 25.43 -15.55
N ASN A 395 0.82 26.22 -16.65
CA ASN A 395 2.06 26.82 -17.10
C ASN A 395 1.80 28.09 -17.94
N ASP A 396 2.08 29.24 -17.38
CA ASP A 396 1.99 30.53 -18.06
C ASP A 396 3.31 30.88 -18.81
N GLY A 397 4.06 29.84 -19.22
CA GLY A 397 5.32 29.99 -19.96
C GLY A 397 6.56 30.14 -19.07
N LEU A 398 6.47 29.86 -17.77
CA LEU A 398 7.61 29.80 -16.86
C LEU A 398 8.45 28.54 -17.07
N LEU A 399 7.79 27.42 -17.24
CA LEU A 399 8.45 26.12 -17.43
C LEU A 399 8.51 25.75 -18.92
N PRO A 400 9.61 25.11 -19.37
CA PRO A 400 10.78 24.74 -18.55
C PRO A 400 11.62 25.97 -18.15
N LEU A 401 12.30 25.88 -17.01
CA LEU A 401 13.24 26.92 -16.58
C LEU A 401 14.39 27.05 -17.57
N LYS A 402 14.80 28.26 -17.82
CA LYS A 402 15.90 28.53 -18.77
C LYS A 402 17.23 28.00 -18.21
N PRO A 403 18.07 27.34 -19.04
CA PRO A 403 19.38 26.81 -18.59
C PRO A 403 20.32 27.87 -17.98
N GLU A 404 20.14 29.15 -18.37
CA GLU A 404 21.00 30.28 -17.94
C GLU A 404 20.52 30.89 -16.63
N ILE A 405 19.49 30.34 -15.95
CA ILE A 405 19.01 30.83 -14.66
C ILE A 405 20.15 30.84 -13.63
N LYS A 406 20.32 31.95 -12.90
CA LYS A 406 21.44 32.12 -11.99
C LYS A 406 21.10 31.93 -10.53
N ARG A 407 19.87 32.27 -10.14
CA ARG A 407 19.46 32.24 -8.74
C ARG A 407 18.07 31.63 -8.63
N ILE A 408 18.00 30.53 -7.90
CA ILE A 408 16.77 29.83 -7.60
C ILE A 408 16.53 29.88 -6.10
N ALA A 409 15.37 30.34 -5.66
CA ALA A 409 14.94 30.15 -4.28
C ALA A 409 14.04 28.88 -4.23
N VAL A 410 14.45 27.89 -3.46
CA VAL A 410 13.66 26.69 -3.16
C VAL A 410 13.03 26.91 -1.79
N ILE A 411 11.71 26.98 -1.74
CA ILE A 411 10.96 27.32 -0.53
C ILE A 411 9.90 26.24 -0.30
N GLY A 412 9.69 25.88 0.94
CA GLY A 412 8.69 24.87 1.33
C GLY A 412 9.28 23.75 2.20
N PRO A 413 8.47 23.21 3.10
CA PRO A 413 8.97 22.27 4.12
C PRO A 413 9.36 20.91 3.56
N LEU A 414 8.90 20.55 2.33
CA LEU A 414 9.07 19.21 1.76
C LEU A 414 10.29 19.08 0.84
N ALA A 415 10.95 20.17 0.44
CA ALA A 415 11.96 20.16 -0.62
C ALA A 415 13.21 19.32 -0.30
N ASP A 416 13.66 19.28 0.96
CA ASP A 416 14.85 18.56 1.43
C ASP A 416 14.53 17.23 2.14
N GLN A 417 13.25 16.88 2.27
CA GLN A 417 12.83 15.67 2.95
C GLN A 417 12.71 14.50 1.97
N THR A 418 13.20 13.33 2.40
CA THR A 418 13.15 12.10 1.60
C THR A 418 11.97 11.20 1.96
N ARG A 419 11.59 11.14 3.26
CA ARG A 419 10.48 10.27 3.71
C ARG A 419 9.13 10.55 3.02
N PRO A 420 8.72 11.82 2.79
CA PRO A 420 7.49 12.11 2.06
C PRO A 420 7.46 11.60 0.61
N LEU A 421 8.64 11.42 -0.03
CA LEU A 421 8.70 10.96 -1.42
C LEU A 421 8.20 9.53 -1.60
N ILE A 422 8.39 8.68 -0.58
CA ILE A 422 8.07 7.25 -0.66
C ILE A 422 6.70 6.88 -0.08
N GLY A 423 5.85 7.85 0.24
CA GLY A 423 4.44 7.61 0.58
C GLY A 423 4.20 6.65 1.75
N ASN A 424 3.13 5.87 1.64
CA ASN A 424 2.66 4.86 2.59
C ASN A 424 3.12 3.46 2.16
N TYR A 425 3.12 2.46 3.04
CA TYR A 425 3.49 1.06 2.73
C TYR A 425 4.85 0.89 2.03
N ALA A 426 5.79 1.79 2.28
CA ALA A 426 7.10 1.81 1.66
C ALA A 426 8.13 0.91 2.35
N GLY A 427 9.04 0.32 1.57
CA GLY A 427 10.28 -0.27 2.02
C GLY A 427 11.36 0.78 2.32
N GLN A 428 12.61 0.34 2.37
CA GLN A 428 13.77 1.19 2.67
C GLN A 428 14.80 1.04 1.56
N PRO A 429 14.74 1.90 0.54
CA PRO A 429 15.74 1.88 -0.54
C PRO A 429 17.11 2.35 -0.03
N THR A 430 18.18 1.93 -0.69
CA THR A 430 19.53 2.37 -0.35
C THR A 430 19.85 3.77 -0.90
N HIS A 431 18.99 4.29 -1.77
CA HIS A 431 19.18 5.56 -2.46
C HIS A 431 17.84 6.31 -2.56
N ILE A 432 17.79 7.53 -2.09
CA ILE A 432 16.64 8.43 -2.28
C ILE A 432 17.17 9.80 -2.66
N VAL A 433 16.62 10.39 -3.72
CA VAL A 433 16.96 11.74 -4.17
C VAL A 433 15.91 12.73 -3.70
N SER A 434 16.24 13.66 -2.80
CA SER A 434 15.33 14.75 -2.45
C SER A 434 15.13 15.73 -3.62
N ILE A 435 14.04 16.49 -3.60
CA ILE A 435 13.80 17.51 -4.65
C ILE A 435 14.95 18.53 -4.68
N LEU A 436 15.44 18.91 -3.50
CA LEU A 436 16.56 19.84 -3.38
C LEU A 436 17.84 19.25 -4.00
N ASP A 437 18.17 17.98 -3.74
CA ASP A 437 19.33 17.31 -4.33
C ASP A 437 19.19 17.19 -5.85
N GLY A 438 18.01 16.82 -6.33
CA GLY A 438 17.69 16.79 -7.77
C GLY A 438 17.91 18.15 -8.44
N LEU A 439 17.45 19.23 -7.81
CA LEU A 439 17.66 20.59 -8.33
C LEU A 439 19.13 21.01 -8.34
N HIS A 440 19.92 20.64 -7.30
CA HIS A 440 21.36 20.89 -7.30
C HIS A 440 22.08 20.14 -8.43
N ALA A 441 21.65 18.90 -8.70
CA ALA A 441 22.24 18.10 -9.78
C ALA A 441 21.87 18.65 -11.17
N GLU A 442 20.64 19.09 -11.37
CA GLU A 442 20.12 19.54 -12.67
C GLU A 442 20.54 20.98 -13.00
N PHE A 443 20.72 21.86 -11.98
CA PHE A 443 21.12 23.25 -12.15
C PHE A 443 22.46 23.56 -11.48
N PRO A 444 23.57 22.89 -11.86
CA PRO A 444 24.87 22.96 -11.14
C PRO A 444 25.54 24.34 -11.18
N THR A 445 25.10 25.23 -12.07
CA THR A 445 25.63 26.60 -12.21
C THR A 445 24.77 27.65 -11.52
N ALA A 446 23.57 27.31 -11.09
CA ALA A 446 22.68 28.21 -10.38
C ALA A 446 23.01 28.28 -8.89
N ALA A 447 22.94 29.48 -8.33
CA ALA A 447 22.96 29.64 -6.88
C ALA A 447 21.58 29.30 -6.30
N ILE A 448 21.46 28.11 -5.71
CA ILE A 448 20.22 27.65 -5.08
C ILE A 448 20.24 28.02 -3.60
N LYS A 449 19.23 28.76 -3.16
CA LYS A 449 18.99 29.08 -1.74
C LYS A 449 17.75 28.36 -1.28
N PHE A 450 17.93 27.38 -0.39
CA PHE A 450 16.84 26.67 0.25
C PHE A 450 16.42 27.33 1.56
N VAL A 451 15.10 27.41 1.82
CA VAL A 451 14.49 27.83 3.09
C VAL A 451 13.18 27.08 3.28
N PRO A 452 12.97 26.31 4.35
CA PRO A 452 11.70 25.62 4.60
C PRO A 452 10.48 26.55 4.65
N GLY A 453 10.64 27.76 5.15
CA GLY A 453 9.64 28.81 5.18
C GLY A 453 8.55 28.66 6.24
N THR A 454 8.19 27.46 6.62
CA THR A 454 7.28 27.11 7.74
C THR A 454 7.82 25.93 8.51
N GLN A 455 7.38 25.76 9.78
CA GLN A 455 7.68 24.57 10.59
C GLN A 455 6.62 23.47 10.44
N PHE A 456 5.53 23.75 9.74
CA PHE A 456 4.53 22.73 9.44
C PHE A 456 5.13 21.63 8.56
N LEU A 457 4.82 20.37 8.82
CA LEU A 457 5.38 19.16 8.20
C LEU A 457 6.89 18.92 8.42
N ARG A 458 7.56 19.76 9.22
CA ARG A 458 8.95 19.49 9.58
C ARG A 458 9.00 18.48 10.72
N THR A 459 9.77 17.43 10.53
CA THR A 459 10.06 16.42 11.56
C THR A 459 11.42 16.64 12.21
N ASP A 460 12.11 17.72 11.85
CA ASP A 460 13.34 18.17 12.46
C ASP A 460 13.05 19.03 13.70
N GLY A 461 13.95 18.98 14.65
CA GLY A 461 13.89 19.76 15.89
C GLY A 461 15.23 19.68 16.60
N THR A 462 15.41 20.54 17.60
CA THR A 462 16.57 20.47 18.50
C THR A 462 16.24 19.62 19.72
N PRO A 463 17.25 18.98 20.35
CA PRO A 463 17.02 18.30 21.62
C PRO A 463 16.36 19.23 22.65
N VAL A 464 15.43 18.72 23.43
CA VAL A 464 14.85 19.48 24.54
C VAL A 464 15.96 19.78 25.54
N PRO A 465 16.15 21.05 25.95
CA PRO A 465 17.20 21.42 26.92
C PRO A 465 17.05 20.69 28.27
N ASP A 466 18.12 20.09 28.78
CA ASP A 466 18.15 19.37 30.06
C ASP A 466 17.58 20.19 31.22
N SER A 467 17.82 21.52 31.21
CA SER A 467 17.33 22.45 32.25
C SER A 467 15.80 22.58 32.33
N LEU A 468 15.09 22.11 31.33
CA LEU A 468 13.63 22.15 31.29
C LEU A 468 12.98 20.85 31.82
N LEU A 469 13.81 19.84 32.12
CA LEU A 469 13.35 18.51 32.48
C LEU A 469 13.54 18.26 33.99
N ALA A 470 12.55 17.63 34.61
CA ALA A 470 12.59 17.25 36.02
C ALA A 470 11.96 15.88 36.22
N THR A 471 12.53 15.09 37.14
CA THR A 471 11.97 13.80 37.59
C THR A 471 10.60 13.96 38.26
N PRO A 472 9.83 12.91 38.51
CA PRO A 472 8.58 12.98 39.26
C PRO A 472 8.75 13.56 40.69
N ASP A 473 9.93 13.35 41.34
CA ASP A 473 10.29 13.87 42.64
C ASP A 473 10.97 15.27 42.58
N GLY A 474 11.05 15.88 41.39
CA GLY A 474 11.50 17.26 41.18
C GLY A 474 13.01 17.46 41.05
N LYS A 475 13.82 16.43 40.94
CA LYS A 475 15.23 16.51 40.61
C LYS A 475 15.46 16.80 39.12
N PRO A 476 16.58 17.44 38.75
CA PRO A 476 16.92 17.63 37.32
C PRO A 476 16.99 16.31 36.55
N GLY A 477 16.47 16.31 35.31
CA GLY A 477 16.45 15.17 34.41
C GLY A 477 15.17 14.33 34.47
N LEU A 478 15.21 13.13 33.90
CA LEU A 478 14.08 12.18 33.81
C LEU A 478 14.40 10.88 34.56
N LYS A 479 13.41 10.29 35.23
CA LYS A 479 13.51 8.94 35.78
C LYS A 479 13.47 7.96 34.63
N VAL A 480 14.43 7.03 34.58
CA VAL A 480 14.57 6.04 33.50
C VAL A 480 14.50 4.63 34.08
N GLU A 481 13.74 3.76 33.45
CA GLU A 481 13.61 2.34 33.78
C GLU A 481 13.92 1.49 32.54
N TYR A 482 14.88 0.56 32.68
CA TYR A 482 15.25 -0.40 31.64
C TYR A 482 14.63 -1.77 31.95
N ASN A 483 14.00 -2.38 30.96
CA ASN A 483 13.19 -3.59 31.10
C ASN A 483 13.62 -4.68 30.09
N GLU A 484 13.27 -5.96 30.33
CA GLU A 484 13.59 -7.08 29.42
C GLU A 484 12.93 -6.99 28.04
N GLY A 485 11.85 -6.26 27.94
CA GLY A 485 11.13 -6.03 26.69
C GLY A 485 10.32 -4.74 26.75
N MET A 486 9.79 -4.33 25.60
CA MET A 486 8.97 -3.14 25.50
C MET A 486 7.60 -3.36 26.18
N ARG A 487 7.21 -2.47 27.08
CA ARG A 487 5.84 -2.42 27.58
C ARG A 487 4.90 -1.84 26.52
N ARG A 488 4.06 -2.70 25.95
CA ARG A 488 2.96 -2.30 25.07
C ARG A 488 1.69 -2.17 25.94
N GLY A 489 1.14 -0.95 26.05
CA GLY A 489 -0.11 -0.68 26.76
C GLY A 489 0.04 -0.35 28.26
N PRO A 490 -1.10 -0.10 28.97
CA PRO A 490 -1.14 0.14 30.40
C PRO A 490 -0.67 -1.11 31.17
N PRO A 491 -0.22 -0.96 32.45
CA PRO A 491 0.27 -2.09 33.26
C PRO A 491 -0.82 -3.18 33.38
N VAL A 492 -0.48 -4.40 33.01
CA VAL A 492 -1.36 -5.55 33.24
C VAL A 492 -1.32 -5.87 34.74
N PRO A 493 -2.44 -5.91 35.45
CA PRO A 493 -2.46 -6.27 36.87
C PRO A 493 -1.83 -7.67 37.08
N GLY A 494 -0.79 -7.75 37.91
CA GLY A 494 -0.10 -9.00 38.25
C GLY A 494 1.17 -9.32 37.44
N ALA A 495 1.53 -8.58 36.42
CA ALA A 495 2.82 -8.75 35.74
C ALA A 495 3.96 -8.18 36.58
N SER A 496 5.07 -8.94 36.71
CA SER A 496 6.27 -8.46 37.39
C SER A 496 6.80 -7.22 36.70
N THR A 497 6.88 -6.09 37.44
CA THR A 497 7.26 -4.79 36.90
C THR A 497 8.62 -4.32 37.41
N THR A 498 9.45 -5.23 37.88
CA THR A 498 10.79 -4.86 38.38
C THR A 498 11.69 -4.56 37.19
N PRO A 499 12.16 -3.32 37.03
CA PRO A 499 13.12 -3.00 35.96
C PRO A 499 14.46 -3.72 36.20
N ILE A 500 15.18 -4.00 35.09
CA ILE A 500 16.56 -4.54 35.18
C ILE A 500 17.44 -3.54 35.92
N THR A 501 17.33 -2.26 35.57
CA THR A 501 18.03 -1.15 36.24
C THR A 501 17.22 0.13 36.11
N SER A 502 17.41 1.06 37.03
CA SER A 502 16.79 2.38 37.04
C SER A 502 17.77 3.46 37.45
N ARG A 503 17.71 4.60 36.75
CA ARG A 503 18.57 5.74 37.03
C ARG A 503 17.89 7.06 36.68
N VAL A 504 18.56 8.18 36.90
CA VAL A 504 18.15 9.49 36.40
C VAL A 504 19.06 9.87 35.26
N GLU A 505 18.48 10.26 34.12
CA GLU A 505 19.20 10.77 32.96
C GLU A 505 18.84 12.24 32.71
N PRO A 506 19.80 13.06 32.25
CA PRO A 506 19.55 14.48 32.03
C PRO A 506 18.50 14.72 30.94
N ASN A 507 18.44 13.85 29.94
CA ASN A 507 17.57 13.95 28.78
C ASN A 507 17.31 12.59 28.18
N VAL A 508 16.41 12.50 27.14
CA VAL A 508 16.31 11.36 26.25
C VAL A 508 17.35 11.48 25.16
N SER A 509 18.48 10.83 25.36
CA SER A 509 19.60 10.81 24.43
C SER A 509 20.29 9.45 24.49
N LEU A 510 19.59 8.40 24.01
CA LEU A 510 20.05 7.02 24.08
C LEU A 510 20.76 6.62 22.78
N THR A 511 21.92 6.01 22.92
CA THR A 511 22.71 5.48 21.80
C THR A 511 23.43 4.19 22.24
N ASP A 512 24.00 3.44 21.32
CA ASP A 512 24.82 2.25 21.61
C ASP A 512 25.98 2.56 22.58
N LYS A 513 26.43 3.81 22.63
CA LYS A 513 27.63 4.24 23.40
C LYS A 513 27.34 4.55 24.86
N ASN A 514 26.06 4.78 25.24
CA ASN A 514 25.71 5.22 26.61
C ASN A 514 24.72 4.29 27.32
N LEU A 515 24.56 3.06 26.82
CA LEU A 515 23.76 2.01 27.47
C LEU A 515 24.33 1.66 28.86
N PRO A 516 23.47 1.37 29.86
CA PRO A 516 23.89 0.78 31.11
C PRO A 516 24.58 -0.57 30.86
N PRO A 517 25.56 -0.95 31.69
CA PRO A 517 26.27 -2.25 31.56
C PRO A 517 25.33 -3.46 31.59
N GLU A 518 24.22 -3.39 32.33
CA GLU A 518 23.21 -4.44 32.46
C GLU A 518 22.39 -4.64 31.18
N ILE A 519 22.42 -3.65 30.26
CA ILE A 519 21.67 -3.64 28.99
C ILE A 519 22.63 -3.84 27.82
N ALA A 520 23.87 -3.42 27.94
CA ALA A 520 24.85 -3.52 26.86
C ALA A 520 24.97 -4.98 26.32
N GLY A 521 24.89 -5.16 24.99
CA GLY A 521 24.94 -6.44 24.32
C GLY A 521 23.59 -7.20 24.23
N ARG A 522 22.49 -6.66 24.78
CA ARG A 522 21.16 -7.22 24.57
C ARG A 522 20.61 -6.79 23.21
N LYS A 523 20.09 -7.72 22.42
CA LYS A 523 19.47 -7.43 21.13
C LYS A 523 18.10 -6.76 21.28
N THR A 524 17.37 -7.11 22.34
CA THR A 524 16.02 -6.58 22.61
C THR A 524 15.91 -6.13 24.06
N PHE A 525 15.41 -4.93 24.28
CA PHE A 525 15.10 -4.35 25.60
C PHE A 525 14.12 -3.20 25.45
N GLY A 526 13.47 -2.83 26.55
CA GLY A 526 12.59 -1.66 26.64
C GLY A 526 13.16 -0.60 27.56
N VAL A 527 12.88 0.68 27.26
CA VAL A 527 13.22 1.82 28.13
C VAL A 527 11.99 2.69 28.34
N GLN A 528 11.80 3.17 29.55
CA GLN A 528 10.76 4.12 29.88
C GLN A 528 11.35 5.31 30.61
N TRP A 529 11.20 6.51 30.05
CA TRP A 529 11.48 7.79 30.70
C TRP A 529 10.19 8.38 31.24
N SER A 530 10.25 8.96 32.43
CA SER A 530 9.12 9.65 33.06
C SER A 530 9.58 10.89 33.82
N GLY A 531 8.78 11.95 33.77
CA GLY A 531 9.08 13.22 34.45
C GLY A 531 8.19 14.34 33.97
N PHE A 532 8.73 15.56 34.03
CA PHE A 532 8.02 16.77 33.65
C PHE A 532 8.88 17.66 32.73
N LEU A 533 8.22 18.32 31.79
CA LEU A 533 8.72 19.42 31.00
C LEU A 533 8.19 20.74 31.55
N THR A 534 9.05 21.75 31.76
CA THR A 534 8.68 23.11 32.17
C THR A 534 9.15 24.10 31.11
N PRO A 535 8.29 24.59 30.20
CA PRO A 535 8.70 25.46 29.11
C PRO A 535 9.05 26.87 29.58
N THR A 536 9.96 27.52 28.88
CA THR A 536 10.36 28.92 29.13
C THR A 536 9.44 29.95 28.49
N ASP A 537 8.64 29.51 27.51
CA ASP A 537 7.73 30.35 26.74
C ASP A 537 6.36 29.69 26.62
N SER A 538 5.32 30.49 26.41
CA SER A 538 4.01 30.01 26.02
C SER A 538 3.86 29.98 24.50
N GLY A 539 3.04 29.06 24.02
CA GLY A 539 2.69 28.90 22.61
C GLY A 539 2.60 27.46 22.16
N ASP A 540 2.46 27.29 20.87
CA ASP A 540 2.45 25.98 20.24
C ASP A 540 3.88 25.51 19.98
N PHE A 541 4.15 24.26 20.34
CA PHE A 541 5.41 23.58 20.09
C PHE A 541 5.16 22.32 19.30
N ILE A 542 6.07 21.98 18.46
CA ILE A 542 6.21 20.65 17.87
C ILE A 542 7.13 19.86 18.79
N LEU A 543 6.63 18.79 19.40
CA LEU A 543 7.41 17.86 20.20
C LEU A 543 7.48 16.52 19.47
N GLY A 544 8.63 15.87 19.52
CA GLY A 544 8.83 14.62 18.81
C GLY A 544 9.86 13.70 19.42
N ILE A 545 9.92 12.53 18.84
CA ILE A 545 10.88 11.48 19.16
C ILE A 545 11.54 10.98 17.88
N ARG A 546 12.89 10.93 17.88
CA ARG A 546 13.70 10.22 16.89
C ARG A 546 14.12 8.90 17.48
N ALA A 547 13.93 7.81 16.77
CA ALA A 547 14.26 6.50 17.30
C ALA A 547 14.64 5.49 16.22
N ALA A 548 15.62 4.63 16.53
CA ALA A 548 15.83 3.36 15.85
C ALA A 548 15.05 2.29 16.63
N GLY A 549 14.08 1.64 15.99
CA GLY A 549 13.11 0.77 16.62
C GLY A 549 11.77 1.46 16.91
N PHE A 550 11.06 1.05 17.95
CA PHE A 550 9.80 1.67 18.33
C PHE A 550 9.98 2.73 19.41
N ALA A 551 9.34 3.90 19.26
CA ALA A 551 9.24 4.86 20.33
C ALA A 551 7.87 5.56 20.36
N ARG A 552 7.38 5.87 21.58
CA ARG A 552 6.13 6.58 21.81
C ARG A 552 6.35 7.72 22.80
N LEU A 553 5.87 8.90 22.43
CA LEU A 553 5.89 10.10 23.28
C LEU A 553 4.47 10.43 23.74
N THR A 554 4.30 10.57 25.06
CA THR A 554 3.07 11.02 25.70
C THR A 554 3.33 12.32 26.49
N VAL A 555 2.51 13.32 26.27
CA VAL A 555 2.62 14.65 26.90
C VAL A 555 1.28 14.99 27.56
N GLY A 556 1.26 15.26 28.84
CA GLY A 556 0.04 15.59 29.58
C GLY A 556 -1.01 14.45 29.53
N GLY A 557 -0.57 13.21 29.41
CA GLY A 557 -1.44 12.02 29.31
C GLY A 557 -2.00 11.75 27.91
N LYS A 558 -1.63 12.56 26.91
CA LYS A 558 -2.03 12.33 25.51
C LYS A 558 -0.84 11.85 24.69
N GLN A 559 -1.03 10.86 23.82
CA GLN A 559 -0.04 10.45 22.84
C GLN A 559 0.17 11.57 21.81
N VAL A 560 1.43 11.99 21.64
CA VAL A 560 1.81 13.10 20.75
C VAL A 560 2.56 12.60 19.54
N ALA A 561 3.44 11.62 19.74
CA ALA A 561 4.24 11.08 18.64
C ALA A 561 4.48 9.58 18.82
N MET A 562 4.65 8.88 17.69
CA MET A 562 4.97 7.45 17.66
C MET A 562 5.88 7.19 16.46
N ALA A 563 7.14 6.82 16.74
CA ALA A 563 8.14 6.51 15.72
C ALA A 563 8.31 5.00 15.60
N PHE A 564 8.37 4.52 14.36
CA PHE A 564 8.74 3.17 14.01
C PHE A 564 9.97 3.26 13.11
N GLY A 565 11.15 3.06 13.68
CA GLY A 565 12.34 2.83 12.88
C GLY A 565 12.25 1.42 12.28
N GLY A 566 12.53 1.30 11.01
CA GLY A 566 12.61 0.00 10.32
C GLY A 566 13.70 -0.88 10.89
N GLY A 567 13.84 -2.12 10.38
CA GLY A 567 14.98 -2.99 10.64
C GLY A 567 16.31 -2.29 10.25
N GLY A 568 17.46 -2.90 10.60
CA GLY A 568 18.77 -2.35 10.26
C GLY A 568 19.21 -1.10 11.02
N GLY A 569 18.36 -0.50 11.86
CA GLY A 569 18.66 0.66 12.72
C GLY A 569 18.41 2.00 12.05
N GLU A 570 17.53 2.07 11.11
CA GLU A 570 17.00 3.33 10.61
C GLU A 570 16.43 4.17 11.75
N ILE A 571 16.77 5.46 11.75
CA ILE A 571 16.23 6.44 12.70
C ILE A 571 15.02 7.09 12.05
N SER A 572 13.82 6.74 12.52
CA SER A 572 12.60 7.45 12.14
C SER A 572 12.31 8.60 13.11
N SER A 573 11.64 9.63 12.62
CA SER A 573 11.22 10.79 13.40
C SER A 573 9.71 10.93 13.33
N SER A 574 9.07 11.10 14.49
CA SER A 574 7.64 11.42 14.60
C SER A 574 7.46 12.61 15.53
N VAL A 575 6.58 13.53 15.15
CA VAL A 575 6.31 14.76 15.88
C VAL A 575 4.81 15.00 15.98
N GLY A 576 4.40 15.81 16.96
CA GLY A 576 3.03 16.30 17.09
C GLY A 576 3.00 17.67 17.77
N ARG A 577 1.88 18.38 17.57
CA ARG A 577 1.68 19.72 18.12
C ARG A 577 1.19 19.68 19.56
N VAL A 578 1.79 20.49 20.42
CA VAL A 578 1.43 20.63 21.83
C VAL A 578 1.40 22.10 22.21
N HIS A 579 0.30 22.57 22.82
CA HIS A 579 0.26 23.90 23.42
C HIS A 579 0.91 23.85 24.80
N LEU A 580 1.95 24.67 25.04
CA LEU A 580 2.68 24.76 26.28
C LEU A 580 2.53 26.16 26.87
N GLU A 581 2.39 26.24 28.21
CA GLU A 581 2.31 27.49 28.95
C GLU A 581 3.60 27.71 29.75
N LYS A 582 4.20 28.91 29.64
CA LYS A 582 5.43 29.29 30.35
C LYS A 582 5.35 28.93 31.83
N GLY A 583 6.36 28.20 32.32
CA GLY A 583 6.51 27.84 33.74
C GLY A 583 5.52 26.76 34.23
N ARG A 584 4.57 26.30 33.42
CA ARG A 584 3.64 25.23 33.78
C ARG A 584 4.26 23.87 33.52
N LYS A 585 4.35 23.03 34.54
CA LYS A 585 4.85 21.66 34.44
C LYS A 585 3.85 20.79 33.66
N VAL A 586 4.34 20.08 32.65
CA VAL A 586 3.56 19.12 31.89
C VAL A 586 4.21 17.74 32.01
N ALA A 587 3.42 16.71 32.30
CA ALA A 587 3.92 15.33 32.41
C ALA A 587 4.46 14.83 31.08
N LEU A 588 5.63 14.17 31.11
CA LEU A 588 6.27 13.50 30.00
C LEU A 588 6.42 12.02 30.30
N GLU A 589 6.04 11.18 29.35
CA GLU A 589 6.30 9.75 29.33
C GLU A 589 6.78 9.34 27.95
N ILE A 590 7.94 8.69 27.89
CA ILE A 590 8.51 8.16 26.66
C ILE A 590 8.74 6.65 26.84
N ALA A 591 8.23 5.85 25.94
CA ALA A 591 8.48 4.42 25.87
C ALA A 591 9.30 4.12 24.62
N TYR A 592 10.36 3.33 24.76
CA TYR A 592 11.23 2.90 23.66
C TYR A 592 11.42 1.38 23.70
N GLY A 593 11.49 0.77 22.52
CA GLY A 593 11.81 -0.65 22.37
C GLY A 593 12.87 -0.84 21.29
N SER A 594 14.02 -1.40 21.69
CA SER A 594 15.08 -1.77 20.77
C SER A 594 14.69 -3.00 19.94
N ARG A 595 15.06 -2.97 18.66
CA ARG A 595 15.06 -4.14 17.74
C ARG A 595 16.47 -4.23 17.14
N ASP A 596 16.96 -5.44 16.92
CA ASP A 596 18.13 -5.76 16.09
C ASP A 596 19.48 -5.12 16.52
N GLY A 597 19.57 -4.59 17.73
CA GLY A 597 20.84 -4.19 18.36
C GLY A 597 21.34 -2.80 18.03
N LYS A 598 20.78 -2.04 17.10
CA LYS A 598 21.06 -0.61 16.97
C LYS A 598 20.14 0.20 17.87
N VAL A 599 20.71 1.17 18.57
CA VAL A 599 20.02 1.93 19.60
C VAL A 599 20.10 3.41 19.32
N HIS A 600 18.96 4.05 19.16
CA HIS A 600 18.82 5.50 19.13
C HIS A 600 17.48 5.91 19.70
N ALA A 601 17.45 6.86 20.64
CA ALA A 601 16.24 7.58 21.04
C ALA A 601 16.60 8.99 21.47
N GLU A 602 15.94 9.99 20.90
CA GLU A 602 16.17 11.39 21.16
C GLU A 602 14.85 12.17 21.24
N LEU A 603 14.63 12.92 22.34
CA LEU A 603 13.48 13.81 22.49
C LEU A 603 13.81 15.17 21.87
N ILE A 604 13.01 15.57 20.88
CA ILE A 604 13.19 16.83 20.14
C ILE A 604 12.01 17.76 20.31
N TRP A 605 12.25 19.06 20.14
CA TRP A 605 11.21 20.08 20.08
C TRP A 605 11.60 21.26 19.19
N THR A 606 10.58 22.00 18.78
CA THR A 606 10.75 23.32 18.16
C THR A 606 9.52 24.18 18.46
N LYS A 607 9.66 25.50 18.58
CA LYS A 607 8.52 26.39 18.72
C LYS A 607 7.83 26.52 17.37
N SER A 608 6.55 26.17 17.30
CA SER A 608 5.76 26.29 16.08
C SER A 608 5.47 27.77 15.78
N SER A 609 5.62 28.14 14.51
CA SER A 609 5.14 29.42 13.98
C SER A 609 4.31 29.13 12.72
N SER A 610 3.08 29.62 12.69
CA SER A 610 2.25 29.57 11.49
C SER A 610 2.58 30.67 10.48
N ALA A 611 3.28 31.73 10.91
CA ALA A 611 3.63 32.82 10.03
C ALA A 611 4.78 32.44 9.08
N PRO A 612 4.71 32.87 7.79
CA PRO A 612 5.77 32.67 6.82
C PRO A 612 7.11 33.26 7.30
N SER A 613 8.19 32.53 7.11
CA SER A 613 9.54 32.94 7.52
C SER A 613 9.98 34.20 6.77
N PRO A 614 10.44 35.25 7.46
CA PRO A 614 11.05 36.42 6.80
C PRO A 614 12.25 36.07 5.92
N GLU A 615 13.00 35.00 6.27
CA GLU A 615 14.10 34.50 5.47
C GLU A 615 13.62 33.96 4.12
N ALA A 616 12.50 33.22 4.08
CA ALA A 616 11.91 32.70 2.84
C ALA A 616 11.48 33.85 1.90
N ILE A 617 10.84 34.88 2.46
CA ILE A 617 10.44 36.08 1.70
C ILE A 617 11.69 36.80 1.17
N GLY A 618 12.76 36.91 1.99
CA GLY A 618 14.03 37.48 1.59
C GLY A 618 14.72 36.69 0.47
N ALA A 619 14.72 35.36 0.56
CA ALA A 619 15.26 34.48 -0.46
C ALA A 619 14.50 34.64 -1.79
N ALA A 620 13.16 34.64 -1.74
CA ALA A 620 12.30 34.85 -2.91
C ALA A 620 12.61 36.21 -3.61
N LYS A 621 12.69 37.31 -2.87
CA LYS A 621 12.98 38.63 -3.42
C LYS A 621 14.29 38.68 -4.21
N ASN A 622 15.27 37.89 -3.83
CA ASN A 622 16.62 37.89 -4.43
C ASN A 622 16.80 36.86 -5.55
N ALA A 623 15.80 36.02 -5.81
CA ALA A 623 15.84 34.99 -6.83
C ALA A 623 15.43 35.51 -8.23
N ASP A 624 15.80 34.75 -9.27
CA ASP A 624 15.33 34.94 -10.64
C ASP A 624 14.03 34.14 -10.87
N ALA A 625 13.89 32.99 -10.18
CA ALA A 625 12.65 32.23 -10.05
C ALA A 625 12.56 31.59 -8.66
N VAL A 626 11.34 31.34 -8.21
CA VAL A 626 11.01 30.63 -6.97
C VAL A 626 10.36 29.30 -7.30
N ILE A 627 10.83 28.23 -6.64
CA ILE A 627 10.23 26.90 -6.64
C ILE A 627 9.68 26.69 -5.22
N ALA A 628 8.35 26.66 -5.09
CA ALA A 628 7.68 26.34 -3.82
C ALA A 628 7.31 24.85 -3.80
N VAL A 629 7.78 24.09 -2.80
CA VAL A 629 7.50 22.66 -2.64
C VAL A 629 6.63 22.47 -1.41
N VAL A 630 5.35 22.25 -1.62
CA VAL A 630 4.30 22.21 -0.59
C VAL A 630 3.35 21.04 -0.83
N GLY A 631 2.50 20.72 0.15
CA GLY A 631 1.52 19.65 0.03
C GLY A 631 1.18 19.00 1.37
N ILE A 632 0.99 17.70 1.34
CA ILE A 632 0.74 16.87 2.53
C ILE A 632 1.68 15.66 2.52
N THR A 633 1.60 14.82 3.54
CA THR A 633 2.48 13.64 3.64
C THR A 633 1.69 12.43 4.13
N SER A 634 2.21 11.24 3.84
CA SER A 634 1.68 9.98 4.41
C SER A 634 1.77 9.88 5.94
N GLN A 635 2.28 10.90 6.62
CA GLN A 635 2.23 11.04 8.07
C GLN A 635 0.96 11.77 8.56
N LEU A 636 0.22 12.41 7.66
CA LEU A 636 -1.05 13.07 7.94
C LEU A 636 -2.25 12.30 7.39
N GLU A 637 -2.10 11.71 6.19
CA GLU A 637 -3.10 10.86 5.57
C GLU A 637 -2.62 9.41 5.47
N GLY A 638 -3.49 8.45 5.74
CA GLY A 638 -3.16 7.02 5.72
C GLY A 638 -4.10 6.19 6.60
N GLU A 639 -3.68 4.98 6.92
CA GLU A 639 -4.47 3.97 7.59
C GLU A 639 -4.51 4.16 9.11
N GLU A 640 -5.70 4.36 9.70
CA GLU A 640 -5.95 4.39 11.16
C GLU A 640 -4.93 5.20 12.00
N MET A 641 -4.55 6.36 11.51
CA MET A 641 -3.53 7.17 12.15
C MET A 641 -4.08 7.96 13.33
N PRO A 642 -3.32 8.13 14.44
CA PRO A 642 -3.74 8.96 15.58
C PRO A 642 -3.55 10.46 15.29
N VAL A 643 -3.86 10.91 14.08
CA VAL A 643 -3.71 12.31 13.63
C VAL A 643 -4.95 13.10 13.95
N THR A 644 -4.76 14.31 14.53
CA THR A 644 -5.81 15.26 14.88
C THR A 644 -5.43 16.70 14.48
N GLU A 645 -4.54 16.86 13.50
CA GLU A 645 -4.17 18.17 12.96
C GLU A 645 -5.37 18.83 12.25
N PRO A 646 -5.46 20.18 12.22
CA PRO A 646 -6.51 20.85 11.45
C PRO A 646 -6.55 20.37 9.99
N GLY A 647 -7.71 19.95 9.53
CA GLY A 647 -7.91 19.39 8.20
C GLY A 647 -7.73 17.85 8.13
N PHE A 648 -7.36 17.17 9.25
CA PHE A 648 -7.12 15.73 9.31
C PHE A 648 -7.71 15.11 10.57
N LEU A 649 -8.19 13.87 10.46
CA LEU A 649 -8.72 13.10 11.60
C LEU A 649 -8.58 11.59 11.34
N GLY A 650 -7.84 10.89 12.20
CA GLY A 650 -7.76 9.42 12.16
C GLY A 650 -7.09 8.83 10.91
N GLY A 651 -6.37 9.63 10.15
CA GLY A 651 -5.76 9.27 8.87
C GLY A 651 -6.52 9.82 7.66
N ASP A 652 -7.80 10.21 7.81
CA ASP A 652 -8.59 10.84 6.76
C ASP A 652 -8.48 12.37 6.79
N ARG A 653 -8.87 12.99 5.69
CA ARG A 653 -8.97 14.44 5.55
C ARG A 653 -10.37 14.91 5.94
N THR A 654 -10.43 16.04 6.68
CA THR A 654 -11.67 16.77 7.00
C THR A 654 -11.81 18.05 6.18
N SER A 655 -10.73 18.49 5.50
CA SER A 655 -10.69 19.49 4.44
C SER A 655 -9.81 18.99 3.31
N ILE A 656 -10.12 19.39 2.06
CA ILE A 656 -9.26 19.11 0.89
C ILE A 656 -8.41 20.30 0.48
N ASP A 657 -8.45 21.40 1.24
CA ASP A 657 -7.58 22.55 1.02
C ASP A 657 -6.12 22.22 1.32
N LEU A 658 -5.19 22.97 0.72
CA LEU A 658 -3.80 22.97 1.17
C LEU A 658 -3.76 23.43 2.64
N PRO A 659 -2.94 22.83 3.52
CA PRO A 659 -2.82 23.28 4.89
C PRO A 659 -2.48 24.76 4.99
N GLN A 660 -3.20 25.51 5.83
CA GLN A 660 -3.12 26.98 5.92
C GLN A 660 -1.70 27.55 6.07
N PRO A 661 -0.77 26.95 6.89
CA PRO A 661 0.60 27.46 6.99
C PRO A 661 1.39 27.42 5.68
N GLU A 662 1.05 26.50 4.78
CA GLU A 662 1.69 26.38 3.46
C GLU A 662 1.05 27.30 2.45
N GLU A 663 -0.27 27.48 2.48
CA GLU A 663 -0.97 28.44 1.63
C GLU A 663 -0.49 29.86 1.98
N ASP A 664 -0.46 30.26 3.26
CA ASP A 664 0.09 31.54 3.73
C ASP A 664 1.53 31.74 3.25
N LEU A 665 2.37 30.69 3.26
CA LEU A 665 3.74 30.75 2.77
C LEU A 665 3.79 31.04 1.27
N VAL A 666 3.01 30.31 0.46
CA VAL A 666 2.96 30.51 -0.99
C VAL A 666 2.44 31.90 -1.34
N GLU A 667 1.39 32.38 -0.64
CA GLU A 667 0.89 33.75 -0.78
C GLU A 667 1.94 34.82 -0.51
N ALA A 668 2.66 34.68 0.62
CA ALA A 668 3.71 35.63 1.00
C ALA A 668 4.87 35.64 0.00
N VAL A 669 5.20 34.49 -0.58
CA VAL A 669 6.24 34.36 -1.60
C VAL A 669 5.75 34.95 -2.93
N ALA A 670 4.54 34.67 -3.37
CA ALA A 670 3.95 35.23 -4.58
C ALA A 670 3.86 36.75 -4.53
N ALA A 671 3.57 37.34 -3.35
CA ALA A 671 3.55 38.79 -3.13
C ALA A 671 4.89 39.49 -3.40
N THR A 672 6.00 38.73 -3.52
CA THR A 672 7.30 39.29 -3.93
C THR A 672 7.34 39.68 -5.43
N GLY A 673 6.37 39.22 -6.22
CA GLY A 673 6.25 39.47 -7.66
C GLY A 673 7.29 38.72 -8.51
N LYS A 674 7.95 37.67 -7.94
CA LYS A 674 8.90 36.86 -8.69
C LYS A 674 8.18 35.73 -9.41
N PRO A 675 8.72 35.24 -10.55
CA PRO A 675 8.18 34.06 -11.22
C PRO A 675 8.14 32.86 -10.24
N LEU A 676 6.98 32.24 -10.10
CA LEU A 676 6.69 31.20 -9.12
C LEU A 676 6.20 29.90 -9.79
N ALA A 677 6.93 28.82 -9.59
CA ALA A 677 6.50 27.46 -9.83
C ALA A 677 6.16 26.79 -8.50
N VAL A 678 5.00 26.16 -8.41
CA VAL A 678 4.59 25.38 -7.23
C VAL A 678 4.64 23.91 -7.59
N VAL A 679 5.34 23.11 -6.77
CA VAL A 679 5.39 21.65 -6.82
C VAL A 679 4.52 21.14 -5.68
N LEU A 680 3.47 20.41 -6.03
CA LEU A 680 2.55 19.80 -5.07
C LEU A 680 2.98 18.35 -4.78
N MET A 681 3.08 17.99 -3.52
CA MET A 681 3.33 16.64 -3.05
C MET A 681 2.15 16.17 -2.19
N ASN A 682 1.41 15.19 -2.67
CA ASN A 682 0.18 14.70 -2.01
C ASN A 682 -0.23 13.35 -2.56
N GLY A 683 -1.00 12.62 -1.76
CA GLY A 683 -1.61 11.35 -2.18
C GLY A 683 -3.09 11.46 -2.55
N SER A 684 -3.69 12.65 -2.38
CA SER A 684 -5.11 12.93 -2.62
C SER A 684 -5.31 14.31 -3.23
N ALA A 685 -6.41 14.53 -3.96
CA ALA A 685 -6.68 15.82 -4.62
C ALA A 685 -6.68 17.00 -3.65
N LEU A 686 -6.04 18.09 -4.03
CA LEU A 686 -5.96 19.36 -3.31
C LEU A 686 -6.78 20.47 -3.98
N ALA A 687 -7.56 21.22 -3.19
CA ALA A 687 -8.28 22.40 -3.63
C ALA A 687 -7.36 23.64 -3.61
N VAL A 688 -6.47 23.74 -4.59
CA VAL A 688 -5.44 24.80 -4.71
C VAL A 688 -5.92 25.99 -5.53
N ASN A 689 -7.13 26.48 -5.27
CA ASN A 689 -7.77 27.54 -6.06
C ASN A 689 -6.93 28.82 -6.13
N TRP A 690 -6.41 29.28 -4.98
CA TRP A 690 -5.61 30.49 -4.93
C TRP A 690 -4.30 30.33 -5.73
N ILE A 691 -3.60 29.21 -5.53
CA ILE A 691 -2.35 28.89 -6.24
C ILE A 691 -2.59 28.83 -7.75
N ASN A 692 -3.68 28.18 -8.19
CA ASN A 692 -4.03 28.14 -9.61
C ASN A 692 -4.25 29.55 -10.20
N GLY A 693 -4.77 30.48 -9.41
CA GLY A 693 -4.97 31.88 -9.83
C GLY A 693 -3.68 32.71 -9.91
N HIS A 694 -2.66 32.40 -9.10
CA HIS A 694 -1.54 33.29 -8.83
C HIS A 694 -0.15 32.76 -9.20
N ALA A 695 0.09 31.42 -9.14
CA ALA A 695 1.35 30.84 -9.58
C ALA A 695 1.48 30.87 -11.11
N ASN A 696 2.73 31.00 -11.61
CA ASN A 696 3.01 30.92 -13.05
C ASN A 696 3.02 29.48 -13.57
N ALA A 697 3.38 28.51 -12.71
CA ALA A 697 3.30 27.09 -13.04
C ALA A 697 2.92 26.29 -11.80
N VAL A 698 2.20 25.17 -12.00
CA VAL A 698 1.83 24.20 -10.95
C VAL A 698 2.12 22.81 -11.48
N LEU A 699 2.95 22.07 -10.77
CA LEU A 699 3.35 20.69 -11.05
C LEU A 699 2.86 19.79 -9.92
N GLU A 700 2.06 18.80 -10.26
CA GLU A 700 1.66 17.72 -9.34
C GLU A 700 2.68 16.60 -9.43
N ALA A 701 3.33 16.28 -8.30
CA ALA A 701 4.39 15.28 -8.22
C ALA A 701 3.97 14.02 -7.46
N TRP A 702 2.82 14.02 -6.77
CA TRP A 702 2.35 12.92 -5.93
C TRP A 702 3.36 12.58 -4.80
N TYR A 703 3.51 11.30 -4.47
CA TYR A 703 4.64 10.72 -3.73
C TYR A 703 5.49 9.92 -4.73
N PRO A 704 6.54 10.52 -5.28
CA PRO A 704 7.13 10.07 -6.55
C PRO A 704 8.22 8.99 -6.43
N GLY A 705 8.38 8.36 -5.25
CA GLY A 705 9.35 7.30 -5.04
C GLY A 705 10.80 7.77 -4.84
N GLU A 706 11.74 6.82 -4.79
CA GLU A 706 13.16 7.08 -4.47
C GLU A 706 13.86 8.01 -5.47
N GLU A 707 13.43 8.02 -6.73
CA GLU A 707 13.96 8.83 -7.81
C GLU A 707 13.16 10.13 -8.05
N GLY A 708 12.19 10.40 -7.17
CA GLY A 708 11.21 11.47 -7.33
C GLY A 708 11.82 12.87 -7.40
N GLY A 709 12.81 13.17 -6.56
CA GLY A 709 13.43 14.49 -6.57
C GLY A 709 14.15 14.81 -7.88
N ALA A 710 14.75 13.81 -8.47
CA ALA A 710 15.38 13.96 -9.76
C ALA A 710 14.35 14.08 -10.89
N ALA A 711 13.23 13.34 -10.84
CA ALA A 711 12.15 13.47 -11.82
C ALA A 711 11.50 14.86 -11.80
N VAL A 712 11.27 15.43 -10.61
CA VAL A 712 10.81 16.82 -10.46
C VAL A 712 11.80 17.80 -11.09
N ALA A 713 13.10 17.66 -10.78
CA ALA A 713 14.13 18.56 -11.33
C ALA A 713 14.24 18.46 -12.85
N GLU A 714 14.22 17.27 -13.43
CA GLU A 714 14.21 17.04 -14.88
C GLU A 714 12.98 17.62 -15.56
N THR A 715 11.82 17.56 -14.88
CA THR A 715 10.60 18.20 -15.38
C THR A 715 10.73 19.72 -15.36
N LEU A 716 11.22 20.29 -14.28
CA LEU A 716 11.40 21.76 -14.17
C LEU A 716 12.42 22.31 -15.15
N SER A 717 13.44 21.54 -15.54
CA SER A 717 14.46 21.93 -16.53
C SER A 717 14.02 21.72 -17.98
N GLY A 718 13.00 20.86 -18.20
CA GLY A 718 12.56 20.46 -19.54
C GLY A 718 13.30 19.26 -20.12
N LYS A 719 14.17 18.61 -19.35
CA LYS A 719 14.78 17.33 -19.73
C LYS A 719 13.72 16.23 -19.77
N ASN A 720 12.78 16.25 -18.84
CA ASN A 720 11.53 15.52 -18.91
C ASN A 720 10.41 16.45 -19.41
N ASN A 721 9.71 16.06 -20.48
CA ASN A 721 8.49 16.73 -20.91
C ASN A 721 7.30 16.07 -20.22
N PRO A 722 6.60 16.74 -19.27
CA PRO A 722 5.55 16.12 -18.48
C PRO A 722 4.41 15.59 -19.37
N ALA A 723 3.99 14.36 -19.09
CA ALA A 723 2.93 13.68 -19.81
C ALA A 723 2.01 12.85 -18.90
N GLY A 724 2.13 13.02 -17.59
CA GLY A 724 1.21 12.44 -16.61
C GLY A 724 -0.21 13.02 -16.77
N ARG A 725 -1.20 12.25 -16.34
CA ARG A 725 -2.62 12.66 -16.36
C ARG A 725 -3.24 12.35 -15.01
N LEU A 726 -4.10 13.27 -14.53
CA LEU A 726 -4.76 13.10 -13.24
C LEU A 726 -5.62 11.83 -13.20
N PRO A 727 -5.37 10.90 -12.27
CA PRO A 727 -6.19 9.69 -12.10
C PRO A 727 -7.40 9.94 -11.19
N VAL A 728 -7.58 11.17 -10.70
CA VAL A 728 -8.69 11.60 -9.84
C VAL A 728 -9.12 13.03 -10.22
N THR A 729 -10.38 13.33 -9.94
CA THR A 729 -10.94 14.67 -10.08
C THR A 729 -10.45 15.58 -8.95
N PHE A 730 -9.90 16.76 -9.27
CA PHE A 730 -9.58 17.81 -8.31
C PHE A 730 -10.77 18.75 -8.16
N TYR A 731 -11.39 18.76 -7.00
CA TYR A 731 -12.55 19.61 -6.68
C TYR A 731 -12.11 20.99 -6.23
N THR A 732 -13.02 21.98 -6.29
CA THR A 732 -12.75 23.34 -5.80
C THR A 732 -12.92 23.49 -4.30
N GLY A 733 -13.55 22.52 -3.63
CA GLY A 733 -13.76 22.52 -2.19
C GLY A 733 -14.62 21.33 -1.75
N ILE A 734 -14.65 21.11 -0.45
CA ILE A 734 -15.38 20.01 0.18
C ILE A 734 -16.91 20.14 0.00
N ASP A 735 -17.42 21.35 -0.21
CA ASP A 735 -18.82 21.65 -0.47
C ASP A 735 -19.35 21.05 -1.78
N GLN A 736 -18.47 20.65 -2.70
CA GLN A 736 -18.83 19.95 -3.93
C GLN A 736 -19.07 18.46 -3.71
N LEU A 737 -18.73 17.91 -2.54
CA LEU A 737 -18.74 16.47 -2.26
C LEU A 737 -19.98 16.07 -1.43
N PRO A 738 -20.58 14.92 -1.71
CA PRO A 738 -21.57 14.30 -0.83
C PRO A 738 -21.01 13.96 0.58
N ASN A 739 -21.87 13.51 1.49
CA ASN A 739 -21.41 13.00 2.79
C ASN A 739 -20.38 11.88 2.59
N PHE A 740 -19.30 11.90 3.37
CA PHE A 740 -18.20 10.93 3.23
C PHE A 740 -18.63 9.48 3.51
N GLU A 741 -19.59 9.29 4.41
CA GLU A 741 -20.15 7.96 4.74
C GLU A 741 -21.15 7.45 3.67
N ASP A 742 -21.60 8.29 2.74
CA ASP A 742 -22.47 7.90 1.64
C ASP A 742 -21.65 7.21 0.54
N TYR A 743 -21.88 5.94 0.28
CA TYR A 743 -21.22 5.15 -0.74
C TYR A 743 -21.91 5.16 -2.11
N GLY A 744 -23.04 5.84 -2.23
CA GLY A 744 -23.66 6.10 -3.52
C GLY A 744 -22.77 6.92 -4.43
N MET A 745 -22.70 6.58 -5.72
CA MET A 745 -21.83 7.25 -6.69
C MET A 745 -22.41 8.54 -7.28
N ALA A 746 -23.64 8.89 -6.93
CA ALA A 746 -24.27 10.14 -7.37
C ALA A 746 -23.42 11.35 -7.00
N ASN A 747 -23.13 12.21 -7.97
CA ASN A 747 -22.31 13.42 -7.83
C ASN A 747 -20.86 13.18 -7.34
N ARG A 748 -20.30 12.02 -7.65
CA ARG A 748 -18.90 11.65 -7.36
C ARG A 748 -18.13 11.33 -8.64
N THR A 749 -16.84 11.48 -8.64
CA THR A 749 -15.92 11.18 -9.73
C THR A 749 -16.31 11.85 -11.04
N TYR A 750 -15.43 11.91 -12.02
CA TYR A 750 -15.75 12.49 -13.33
C TYR A 750 -16.96 11.82 -14.02
N ARG A 751 -17.25 10.56 -13.65
CA ARG A 751 -18.33 9.77 -14.27
C ARG A 751 -19.74 10.28 -13.92
N TYR A 752 -19.91 10.82 -12.71
CA TYR A 752 -21.24 11.22 -12.19
C TYR A 752 -21.28 12.66 -11.65
N PHE A 753 -20.15 13.33 -11.42
CA PHE A 753 -20.10 14.69 -10.87
C PHE A 753 -20.80 15.71 -11.77
N ASN A 754 -21.66 16.54 -11.18
CA ASN A 754 -22.47 17.54 -11.91
C ASN A 754 -21.88 18.94 -11.88
N GLY A 755 -20.86 19.17 -11.04
CA GLY A 755 -20.20 20.46 -10.89
C GLY A 755 -19.10 20.71 -11.92
N ARG A 756 -18.37 21.80 -11.71
CA ARG A 756 -17.15 22.12 -12.44
C ARG A 756 -15.95 21.84 -11.51
N PRO A 757 -15.08 20.89 -11.82
CA PRO A 757 -13.88 20.64 -11.02
C PRO A 757 -12.84 21.75 -11.20
N LEU A 758 -11.86 21.83 -10.29
CA LEU A 758 -10.66 22.65 -10.47
C LEU A 758 -9.82 22.10 -11.64
N TYR A 759 -9.54 20.77 -11.60
CA TYR A 759 -8.96 20.03 -12.71
C TYR A 759 -9.72 18.70 -12.89
N PRO A 760 -10.09 18.36 -14.13
CA PRO A 760 -10.83 17.13 -14.38
C PRO A 760 -9.91 15.89 -14.37
N PHE A 761 -10.47 14.70 -14.12
CA PHE A 761 -9.79 13.43 -14.37
C PHE A 761 -9.22 13.37 -15.80
N GLY A 762 -8.04 12.78 -15.99
CA GLY A 762 -7.39 12.67 -17.31
C GLY A 762 -6.70 13.94 -17.78
N TYR A 763 -6.71 15.02 -16.98
CA TYR A 763 -6.08 16.30 -17.31
C TYR A 763 -4.57 16.28 -17.07
N GLY A 764 -3.83 16.97 -17.92
CA GLY A 764 -2.41 17.28 -17.78
C GLY A 764 -1.90 18.03 -19.02
N LEU A 765 -0.99 18.97 -18.82
CA LEU A 765 -0.35 19.77 -19.86
C LEU A 765 1.00 19.14 -20.27
N SER A 766 1.54 19.60 -21.40
CA SER A 766 2.85 19.24 -21.93
C SER A 766 3.61 20.50 -22.38
N TYR A 767 4.93 20.41 -22.51
CA TYR A 767 5.75 21.45 -23.14
C TYR A 767 5.62 21.47 -24.67
N THR A 768 4.93 20.46 -25.23
CA THR A 768 4.59 20.44 -26.67
C THR A 768 3.07 20.47 -26.86
N THR A 769 2.62 20.43 -28.08
CA THR A 769 1.19 20.38 -28.43
C THR A 769 0.90 19.18 -29.32
N PHE A 770 -0.24 18.57 -29.14
CA PHE A 770 -0.69 17.44 -29.94
C PHE A 770 -1.99 17.78 -30.65
N SER A 771 -2.17 17.26 -31.85
CA SER A 771 -3.40 17.39 -32.63
C SER A 771 -3.92 16.01 -33.02
N TYR A 772 -5.24 15.92 -33.14
CA TYR A 772 -5.96 14.67 -33.42
C TYR A 772 -6.72 14.81 -34.72
N SER A 773 -6.69 13.80 -35.58
CA SER A 773 -7.36 13.82 -36.88
C SER A 773 -7.67 12.43 -37.39
N GLY A 774 -8.46 12.32 -38.45
CA GLY A 774 -8.69 11.07 -39.17
C GLY A 774 -9.40 10.00 -38.32
N LEU A 775 -10.33 10.41 -37.45
CA LEU A 775 -11.15 9.45 -36.71
C LEU A 775 -11.90 8.55 -37.68
N ASN A 776 -11.67 7.24 -37.54
CA ASN A 776 -12.32 6.21 -38.33
C ASN A 776 -13.01 5.23 -37.39
N ILE A 777 -14.32 5.16 -37.49
CA ILE A 777 -15.22 4.30 -36.69
C ILE A 777 -16.25 3.66 -37.63
N PRO A 778 -16.98 2.61 -37.21
CA PRO A 778 -18.04 2.03 -38.01
C PRO A 778 -19.09 3.07 -38.44
N THR A 779 -19.40 3.12 -39.75
CA THR A 779 -20.45 3.98 -40.33
C THR A 779 -21.77 3.25 -40.49
N GLN A 780 -21.77 1.94 -40.38
CA GLN A 780 -22.97 1.11 -40.34
C GLN A 780 -23.26 0.67 -38.92
N ALA A 781 -24.48 0.35 -38.61
CA ALA A 781 -24.85 -0.16 -37.30
C ALA A 781 -24.11 -1.47 -36.99
N VAL A 782 -23.62 -1.56 -35.75
CA VAL A 782 -22.91 -2.73 -35.22
C VAL A 782 -23.88 -3.57 -34.43
N SER A 783 -23.92 -4.89 -34.64
CA SER A 783 -24.77 -5.77 -33.84
C SER A 783 -24.26 -5.80 -32.38
N ALA A 784 -25.20 -5.76 -31.43
CA ALA A 784 -24.85 -5.89 -30.01
C ALA A 784 -24.00 -7.17 -29.75
N GLY A 785 -22.94 -7.02 -28.94
CA GLY A 785 -21.99 -8.11 -28.63
C GLY A 785 -20.80 -8.23 -29.60
N GLN A 786 -20.74 -7.42 -30.66
CA GLN A 786 -19.58 -7.32 -31.52
C GLN A 786 -18.64 -6.20 -31.04
N PRO A 787 -17.29 -6.34 -31.20
CA PRO A 787 -16.33 -5.29 -30.88
C PRO A 787 -16.47 -4.10 -31.82
N VAL A 788 -16.02 -2.92 -31.35
CA VAL A 788 -15.98 -1.68 -32.14
C VAL A 788 -14.54 -1.19 -32.20
N GLY A 789 -13.99 -1.17 -33.42
CA GLY A 789 -12.67 -0.58 -33.68
C GLY A 789 -12.77 0.94 -33.88
N ALA A 790 -11.83 1.68 -33.33
CA ALA A 790 -11.69 3.11 -33.54
C ALA A 790 -10.21 3.47 -33.80
N ASP A 791 -9.96 4.13 -34.95
CA ASP A 791 -8.61 4.63 -35.30
C ASP A 791 -8.56 6.13 -35.20
N VAL A 792 -7.43 6.66 -34.79
CA VAL A 792 -7.15 8.11 -34.81
C VAL A 792 -5.68 8.35 -35.17
N THR A 793 -5.40 9.46 -35.84
CA THR A 793 -4.02 9.92 -36.07
C THR A 793 -3.69 11.01 -35.08
N VAL A 794 -2.63 10.81 -34.31
CA VAL A 794 -2.08 11.77 -33.34
C VAL A 794 -0.80 12.36 -33.92
N THR A 795 -0.67 13.69 -33.88
CA THR A 795 0.49 14.42 -34.42
C THR A 795 1.07 15.32 -33.34
N ASN A 796 2.38 15.26 -33.10
CA ASN A 796 3.07 16.29 -32.33
C ASN A 796 3.20 17.55 -33.19
N SER A 797 2.32 18.52 -32.97
CA SER A 797 2.29 19.80 -33.71
C SER A 797 3.17 20.88 -33.09
N GLY A 798 3.84 20.56 -31.96
CA GLY A 798 4.74 21.49 -31.28
C GLY A 798 6.20 21.36 -31.72
N LYS A 799 7.13 21.79 -30.84
CA LYS A 799 8.55 21.98 -31.21
C LYS A 799 9.50 21.08 -30.44
N VAL A 800 9.02 20.34 -29.42
CA VAL A 800 9.84 19.46 -28.60
C VAL A 800 9.26 18.06 -28.64
N PRO A 801 10.08 17.00 -28.49
CA PRO A 801 9.57 15.63 -28.38
C PRO A 801 8.77 15.46 -27.09
N GLY A 802 7.84 14.54 -27.09
CA GLY A 802 7.08 14.25 -25.88
C GLY A 802 6.16 13.06 -26.03
N ASP A 803 5.77 12.56 -24.87
CA ASP A 803 4.75 11.54 -24.76
C ASP A 803 3.36 12.17 -24.77
N GLU A 804 2.42 11.45 -25.32
CA GLU A 804 0.99 11.75 -25.25
C GLU A 804 0.24 10.55 -24.69
N VAL A 805 -0.67 10.80 -23.76
CA VAL A 805 -1.62 9.80 -23.28
C VAL A 805 -2.93 9.99 -24.06
N VAL A 806 -3.10 9.17 -25.08
CA VAL A 806 -4.30 9.14 -25.91
C VAL A 806 -5.40 8.41 -25.16
N GLN A 807 -6.52 9.10 -24.87
CA GLN A 807 -7.63 8.60 -24.07
C GLN A 807 -8.87 8.46 -24.93
N ALA A 808 -9.59 7.34 -24.78
CA ALA A 808 -10.86 7.10 -25.47
C ALA A 808 -12.00 7.02 -24.44
N TYR A 809 -12.93 7.96 -24.55
CA TYR A 809 -14.12 8.07 -23.71
C TYR A 809 -15.38 7.69 -24.48
N LEU A 810 -16.29 6.98 -23.83
CA LEU A 810 -17.62 6.70 -24.36
C LEU A 810 -18.71 7.46 -23.60
N LYS A 811 -19.62 8.06 -24.36
CA LYS A 811 -20.95 8.44 -23.89
C LYS A 811 -21.95 7.42 -24.43
N PHE A 812 -22.71 6.86 -23.53
CA PHE A 812 -23.67 5.80 -23.80
C PHE A 812 -25.04 6.34 -24.25
N PRO A 813 -25.92 5.49 -24.79
CA PRO A 813 -27.34 5.81 -24.96
C PRO A 813 -28.00 6.25 -23.64
N ASP A 814 -29.10 6.94 -23.73
CA ASP A 814 -29.84 7.44 -22.55
C ASP A 814 -30.51 6.27 -21.80
N VAL A 815 -29.72 5.64 -20.95
CA VAL A 815 -30.12 4.56 -20.04
C VAL A 815 -29.97 5.05 -18.62
N LYS A 816 -31.00 4.84 -17.81
CA LYS A 816 -31.01 5.27 -16.40
C LYS A 816 -29.85 4.61 -15.63
N GLY A 817 -29.10 5.41 -14.88
CA GLY A 817 -27.91 4.98 -14.15
C GLY A 817 -26.60 5.01 -14.95
N ALA A 818 -26.65 5.11 -16.28
CA ALA A 818 -25.44 5.19 -17.07
C ALA A 818 -24.57 6.41 -16.67
N PRO A 819 -23.22 6.27 -16.63
CA PRO A 819 -22.33 7.38 -16.39
C PRO A 819 -22.43 8.43 -17.51
N LYS A 820 -22.15 9.70 -17.21
CA LYS A 820 -22.13 10.78 -18.22
C LYS A 820 -21.17 10.47 -19.36
N ILE A 821 -19.98 10.00 -18.99
CA ILE A 821 -18.93 9.47 -19.85
C ILE A 821 -18.12 8.44 -19.05
N ALA A 822 -17.45 7.53 -19.73
CA ALA A 822 -16.51 6.60 -19.11
C ALA A 822 -15.27 6.37 -19.98
N LEU A 823 -14.09 6.35 -19.38
CA LEU A 823 -12.86 5.91 -20.03
C LEU A 823 -13.01 4.43 -20.43
N ARG A 824 -12.67 4.12 -21.69
CA ARG A 824 -12.73 2.75 -22.24
C ARG A 824 -11.49 2.37 -23.03
N GLY A 825 -10.50 3.26 -23.11
CA GLY A 825 -9.21 2.97 -23.70
C GLY A 825 -8.19 4.07 -23.39
N PHE A 826 -6.93 3.67 -23.28
CA PHE A 826 -5.81 4.62 -23.23
C PHE A 826 -4.56 3.99 -23.82
N GLN A 827 -3.71 4.82 -24.42
CA GLN A 827 -2.38 4.42 -24.91
C GLN A 827 -1.41 5.58 -24.70
N ARG A 828 -0.24 5.28 -24.12
CA ARG A 828 0.89 6.21 -24.04
C ARG A 828 1.76 6.03 -25.28
N ILE A 829 2.04 7.11 -26.02
CA ILE A 829 2.86 7.09 -27.24
C ILE A 829 3.90 8.19 -27.18
N HIS A 830 5.08 7.96 -27.78
CA HIS A 830 6.14 8.97 -27.93
C HIS A 830 6.15 9.54 -29.35
N LEU A 831 6.22 10.87 -29.50
CA LEU A 831 6.24 11.54 -30.80
C LEU A 831 7.31 12.62 -30.86
N GLU A 832 8.17 12.53 -31.88
CA GLU A 832 9.08 13.62 -32.28
C GLU A 832 8.30 14.80 -32.90
N PRO A 833 8.82 16.03 -32.84
CA PRO A 833 8.16 17.18 -33.44
C PRO A 833 7.82 16.97 -34.91
N GLY A 834 6.59 17.26 -35.32
CA GLY A 834 6.09 17.09 -36.66
C GLY A 834 5.79 15.66 -37.09
N THR A 835 6.01 14.67 -36.24
CA THR A 835 5.67 13.26 -36.55
C THR A 835 4.25 12.91 -36.16
N SER A 836 3.71 11.89 -36.79
CA SER A 836 2.37 11.38 -36.56
C SER A 836 2.38 9.87 -36.35
N GLN A 837 1.48 9.40 -35.50
CA GLN A 837 1.23 7.97 -35.27
C GLN A 837 -0.25 7.67 -35.35
N LYS A 838 -0.61 6.55 -35.96
CA LYS A 838 -1.96 5.99 -35.92
C LYS A 838 -2.13 5.18 -34.65
N VAL A 839 -3.15 5.50 -33.85
CA VAL A 839 -3.55 4.81 -32.63
C VAL A 839 -4.85 4.08 -32.90
N HIS A 840 -4.93 2.82 -32.48
CA HIS A 840 -6.09 1.96 -32.62
C HIS A 840 -6.62 1.53 -31.25
N PHE A 841 -7.94 1.63 -31.06
CA PHE A 841 -8.68 1.09 -29.94
C PHE A 841 -9.61 -0.02 -30.42
N ASP A 842 -9.52 -1.20 -29.81
CA ASP A 842 -10.44 -2.32 -30.00
C ASP A 842 -11.35 -2.42 -28.78
N LEU A 843 -12.52 -1.75 -28.84
CA LEU A 843 -13.50 -1.74 -27.77
C LEU A 843 -14.27 -3.07 -27.78
N LYS A 844 -13.93 -3.92 -26.83
CA LYS A 844 -14.57 -5.23 -26.66
C LYS A 844 -16.00 -5.07 -26.14
N PRO A 845 -16.85 -6.09 -26.23
CA PRO A 845 -18.23 -6.04 -25.75
C PRO A 845 -18.39 -5.46 -24.33
N ARG A 846 -17.47 -5.79 -23.41
CA ARG A 846 -17.52 -5.26 -22.04
C ARG A 846 -17.18 -3.77 -21.97
N ASP A 847 -16.33 -3.28 -22.83
CA ASP A 847 -16.01 -1.84 -22.91
C ASP A 847 -17.18 -1.01 -23.41
N LEU A 848 -18.11 -1.63 -24.14
CA LEU A 848 -19.34 -1.04 -24.65
C LEU A 848 -20.52 -1.17 -23.67
N SER A 849 -20.33 -1.85 -22.54
CA SER A 849 -21.41 -2.13 -21.61
C SER A 849 -21.64 -1.00 -20.60
N ILE A 850 -22.85 -0.98 -20.10
CA ILE A 850 -23.32 -0.24 -18.92
C ILE A 850 -23.96 -1.23 -17.95
N VAL A 851 -24.13 -0.79 -16.70
CA VAL A 851 -24.85 -1.56 -15.69
C VAL A 851 -26.23 -0.95 -15.48
N THR A 852 -27.24 -1.78 -15.43
CA THR A 852 -28.64 -1.36 -15.18
C THR A 852 -28.84 -1.06 -13.68
N GLU A 853 -29.98 -0.42 -13.29
CA GLU A 853 -30.27 -0.10 -11.89
C GLU A 853 -30.29 -1.33 -10.96
N ASP A 854 -30.64 -2.49 -11.49
CA ASP A 854 -30.65 -3.77 -10.75
C ASP A 854 -29.32 -4.54 -10.79
N GLY A 855 -28.26 -3.93 -11.35
CA GLY A 855 -26.90 -4.45 -11.30
C GLY A 855 -26.51 -5.38 -12.48
N HIS A 856 -27.32 -5.43 -13.57
CA HIS A 856 -26.99 -6.29 -14.71
C HIS A 856 -26.16 -5.54 -15.77
N PRO A 857 -24.99 -6.05 -16.19
CA PRO A 857 -24.23 -5.48 -17.28
C PRO A 857 -24.87 -5.81 -18.63
N ILE A 858 -25.18 -4.77 -19.40
CA ILE A 858 -25.79 -4.88 -20.75
C ILE A 858 -25.03 -4.05 -21.77
N ILE A 859 -25.06 -4.46 -23.03
CA ILE A 859 -24.83 -3.58 -24.17
C ILE A 859 -26.18 -3.05 -24.61
N ALA A 860 -26.40 -1.76 -24.44
CA ALA A 860 -27.69 -1.14 -24.78
C ALA A 860 -27.78 -0.82 -26.27
N GLN A 861 -28.99 -0.97 -26.82
CA GLN A 861 -29.29 -0.48 -28.17
C GLN A 861 -29.27 1.06 -28.20
N GLY A 862 -28.70 1.65 -29.24
CA GLY A 862 -28.77 3.09 -29.48
C GLY A 862 -27.48 3.72 -29.95
N ASP A 863 -27.45 5.05 -29.89
CA ASP A 863 -26.32 5.85 -30.35
C ASP A 863 -25.28 6.04 -29.25
N TYR A 864 -24.05 5.65 -29.56
CA TYR A 864 -22.86 5.86 -28.74
C TYR A 864 -22.07 7.03 -29.31
N THR A 865 -21.47 7.84 -28.45
CA THR A 865 -20.48 8.85 -28.87
C THR A 865 -19.12 8.46 -28.32
N ILE A 866 -18.13 8.31 -29.21
CA ILE A 866 -16.74 8.14 -28.82
C ILE A 866 -16.00 9.47 -28.96
N SER A 867 -15.19 9.80 -27.95
CA SER A 867 -14.30 10.97 -27.93
C SER A 867 -12.87 10.48 -27.70
N ILE A 868 -11.95 10.75 -28.63
CA ILE A 868 -10.54 10.37 -28.51
C ILE A 868 -9.68 11.62 -28.49
N GLY A 869 -8.81 11.72 -27.49
CA GLY A 869 -7.98 12.92 -27.32
C GLY A 869 -7.02 12.83 -26.13
N GLY A 870 -6.40 13.96 -25.77
CA GLY A 870 -5.46 14.11 -24.67
C GLY A 870 -6.12 14.26 -23.29
N GLY A 871 -7.44 14.15 -23.20
CA GLY A 871 -8.24 14.26 -21.97
C GLY A 871 -9.74 14.14 -22.26
N GLN A 872 -10.56 14.46 -21.27
CA GLN A 872 -12.02 14.41 -21.40
C GLN A 872 -12.54 15.39 -22.45
N PRO A 873 -13.61 15.05 -23.18
CA PRO A 873 -14.30 16.01 -24.04
C PRO A 873 -14.85 17.21 -23.22
N ASP A 874 -15.00 18.37 -23.87
CA ASP A 874 -15.56 19.62 -23.30
C ASP A 874 -14.75 20.21 -22.11
N THR A 875 -13.51 19.76 -21.88
CA THR A 875 -12.62 20.29 -20.82
C THR A 875 -11.50 21.19 -21.34
N GLY A 876 -11.49 21.45 -22.65
CA GLY A 876 -10.41 22.19 -23.33
C GLY A 876 -9.28 21.30 -23.85
N ALA A 877 -9.26 20.02 -23.55
CA ALA A 877 -8.34 19.06 -24.14
C ALA A 877 -8.64 18.88 -25.65
N PRO A 878 -7.61 18.75 -26.51
CA PRO A 878 -7.82 18.47 -27.93
C PRO A 878 -8.44 17.08 -28.09
N THR A 879 -9.62 17.00 -28.72
CA THR A 879 -10.37 15.76 -28.95
C THR A 879 -10.98 15.71 -30.33
N VAL A 880 -11.18 14.50 -30.86
CA VAL A 880 -12.03 14.22 -32.01
C VAL A 880 -13.19 13.34 -31.58
N ASN A 881 -14.38 13.64 -32.08
CA ASN A 881 -15.62 12.97 -31.68
C ASN A 881 -16.30 12.28 -32.86
N GLY A 882 -16.91 11.13 -32.62
CA GLY A 882 -17.68 10.42 -33.61
C GLY A 882 -18.84 9.64 -32.96
N LYS A 883 -19.85 9.32 -33.77
CA LYS A 883 -21.01 8.53 -33.34
C LYS A 883 -21.08 7.22 -34.10
N PHE A 884 -21.47 6.15 -33.43
CA PHE A 884 -21.81 4.87 -34.02
C PHE A 884 -23.10 4.35 -33.39
N HIS A 885 -23.80 3.46 -34.08
CA HIS A 885 -25.05 2.88 -33.60
C HIS A 885 -24.87 1.41 -33.28
N ILE A 886 -25.42 0.95 -32.17
CA ILE A 886 -25.53 -0.46 -31.84
C ILE A 886 -26.97 -0.93 -32.01
N ASP A 887 -27.15 -1.95 -32.86
CA ASP A 887 -28.43 -2.61 -33.10
C ASP A 887 -28.63 -3.77 -32.11
N GLY A 888 -29.78 -3.77 -31.44
CA GLY A 888 -30.18 -4.77 -30.46
C GLY A 888 -29.52 -4.55 -29.08
N GLN A 889 -29.96 -5.35 -28.13
CA GLN A 889 -29.43 -5.38 -26.76
C GLN A 889 -28.88 -6.78 -26.44
N VAL A 890 -27.81 -6.87 -25.67
CA VAL A 890 -27.22 -8.12 -25.20
C VAL A 890 -26.88 -8.01 -23.73
N ASP A 891 -27.33 -8.99 -22.95
CA ASP A 891 -26.88 -9.16 -21.56
C ASP A 891 -25.48 -9.77 -21.57
N LEU A 892 -24.56 -9.21 -20.79
CA LEU A 892 -23.23 -9.76 -20.65
C LEU A 892 -23.16 -10.67 -19.42
N PRO A 893 -22.34 -11.73 -19.46
CA PRO A 893 -22.06 -12.50 -18.25
C PRO A 893 -21.37 -11.58 -17.22
N GLU A 894 -21.86 -11.65 -16.01
CA GLU A 894 -21.31 -10.90 -14.86
C GLU A 894 -19.89 -11.33 -14.50
#